data_7e4ba0d7c89214d675cd01039dab27aa
#
_entry.id   7e4ba0d7c89214d675cd01039dab27aa
#
_cell.length_a   1.000
_cell.length_b   1.000
_cell.length_c   1.000
_cell.angle_alpha   90.00
_cell.angle_beta   90.00
_cell.angle_gamma   90.00
#
_symmetry.space_group_name_H-M   'P 1'
#
loop_
_entity.id
_entity.type
_entity.pdbx_description
1 polymer ?
#
loop_
_entity_poly.entity_id
_entity_poly.type
_entity_poly.pdbx_seq_one_letter_code
_entity_poly.pdbx_strand_id
1 'polypeptide(L)'
;MVTPLIELGGIRKRYGGGSTGRPEIEVLHGIDLAIHAGEFVAIVGQSGSGKSTLMNLLGCLDRPSEGTYCFNGQDVARLDADELAWLRREAFGFVFQGYHLIATDSAQENVGMPAIYAGKSEAEREERAGALLRRLGLAGKLHLRPNQLSGGQQQRVSIARALMNGGQIILADEPTGALDSQSGAEVMVLLRELADAGHTIILITHDREVAAQARRVIEIRDGRIVGDSQKGQLAPGSALVALPAPSTVHGRLDPGTPLLADLREALRSAWRSMRIHRSRTALTLLGIVIGVASVIVMLAVGMGAREEVVARLGAMGSTVMYINNRTPPQGGPEGVTTLADLEEVEKLSEVAHVMPVARDPAMVRHGNVAWQADTIAATHTWPAIHHWPVAEGRFFTEAEDDELAPVVVIGQKVRERFFEDVSPLGRQLLIGNTPFQVIGVMAEKGAADGGKSEDDLVVVPYRSGILRIFPNGRSFDPHYTVVQARDSASVLNAQAAIERLMRQRHGREDFYVANAAARLNAEAQAKDSMTTMLSMIAAVSLLVGGIGVMNVMLMAVKERTREIGIRMATGARQRDIQRQFMTEAVLVTMVGGAVGVIAGLGIGAGLIFFGSSVVFSISSMLLAFGCAVTTGLVFGFMPARRAARLDPVVALAGE
;
A
#
# COMPACT_ATOMS: atom_id res chain seq x y z
N MET A 1 40.18 -4.08 -48.83
CA MET A 1 40.62 -3.68 -47.48
C MET A 1 39.71 -4.34 -46.48
N VAL A 2 40.24 -5.01 -45.48
CA VAL A 2 39.43 -5.61 -44.40
C VAL A 2 38.95 -4.46 -43.50
N THR A 3 37.67 -4.28 -43.36
CA THR A 3 37.10 -3.27 -42.46
C THR A 3 37.47 -3.55 -41.01
N PRO A 4 38.00 -2.57 -40.26
CA PRO A 4 38.31 -2.75 -38.85
C PRO A 4 37.02 -3.05 -38.04
N LEU A 5 37.15 -3.91 -37.03
CA LEU A 5 36.04 -4.21 -36.12
C LEU A 5 35.74 -3.00 -35.19
N ILE A 6 36.84 -2.35 -34.72
CA ILE A 6 36.81 -1.13 -33.92
C ILE A 6 37.69 -0.09 -34.62
N GLU A 7 37.16 1.11 -34.83
CA GLU A 7 37.86 2.24 -35.41
C GLU A 7 37.61 3.49 -34.58
N LEU A 8 38.69 4.07 -34.05
CA LEU A 8 38.70 5.33 -33.31
C LEU A 8 39.44 6.38 -34.13
N GLY A 9 38.80 7.52 -34.37
CA GLY A 9 39.42 8.66 -35.07
C GLY A 9 39.39 9.91 -34.19
N GLY A 10 40.58 10.39 -33.79
CA GLY A 10 40.74 11.62 -33.02
C GLY A 10 40.01 11.65 -31.69
N ILE A 11 39.86 10.53 -31.01
CA ILE A 11 39.10 10.44 -29.76
C ILE A 11 39.69 11.28 -28.64
N ARG A 12 38.87 12.19 -28.11
CA ARG A 12 39.14 12.97 -26.90
C ARG A 12 38.15 12.67 -25.81
N LYS A 13 38.62 12.67 -24.56
CA LYS A 13 37.74 12.50 -23.40
C LYS A 13 38.09 13.49 -22.32
N ARG A 14 37.07 14.24 -21.89
CA ARG A 14 37.16 15.23 -20.81
C ARG A 14 36.18 14.85 -19.70
N TYR A 15 36.59 15.06 -18.46
CA TYR A 15 35.79 14.90 -17.27
C TYR A 15 35.76 16.24 -16.50
N GLY A 16 34.67 16.51 -15.80
CA GLY A 16 34.46 17.79 -15.12
C GLY A 16 33.79 18.81 -16.03
N GLY A 17 33.88 20.08 -15.67
CA GLY A 17 33.17 21.15 -16.39
C GLY A 17 31.67 21.20 -16.10
N GLY A 18 30.93 22.09 -16.71
CA GLY A 18 29.51 22.27 -16.56
C GLY A 18 29.06 22.79 -15.18
N SER A 19 27.86 22.42 -14.75
CA SER A 19 27.21 22.97 -13.54
C SER A 19 27.85 22.57 -12.20
N THR A 20 28.88 21.72 -12.20
CA THR A 20 29.49 21.18 -10.97
C THR A 20 30.65 22.03 -10.43
N GLY A 21 31.11 23.06 -11.13
CA GLY A 21 32.20 23.93 -10.72
C GLY A 21 33.58 23.24 -10.60
N ARG A 22 33.70 21.98 -11.03
CA ARG A 22 35.00 21.26 -11.06
C ARG A 22 35.77 21.64 -12.33
N PRO A 23 37.11 21.78 -12.26
CA PRO A 23 37.92 22.06 -13.45
C PRO A 23 37.75 20.92 -14.46
N GLU A 24 37.69 21.25 -15.74
CA GLU A 24 37.66 20.28 -16.82
C GLU A 24 39.08 19.67 -16.98
N ILE A 25 39.13 18.34 -16.97
CA ILE A 25 40.38 17.59 -17.12
C ILE A 25 40.26 16.73 -18.38
N GLU A 26 41.11 16.98 -19.36
CA GLU A 26 41.22 16.13 -20.54
C GLU A 26 42.12 14.93 -20.21
N VAL A 27 41.63 13.72 -20.45
CA VAL A 27 42.32 12.45 -20.13
C VAL A 27 42.82 11.74 -21.39
N LEU A 28 42.08 11.88 -22.51
CA LEU A 28 42.53 11.37 -23.81
C LEU A 28 42.67 12.52 -24.81
N HIS A 29 43.76 12.54 -25.53
CA HIS A 29 44.23 13.67 -26.33
C HIS A 29 44.32 13.31 -27.82
N GLY A 30 43.23 12.82 -28.45
CA GLY A 30 43.20 12.49 -29.86
C GLY A 30 43.79 11.10 -30.12
N ILE A 31 43.08 10.07 -29.77
CA ILE A 31 43.44 8.68 -30.01
C ILE A 31 42.95 8.23 -31.38
N ASP A 32 43.86 7.75 -32.21
CA ASP A 32 43.58 7.05 -33.45
C ASP A 32 43.97 5.57 -33.29
N LEU A 33 43.01 4.65 -33.48
CA LEU A 33 43.23 3.23 -33.27
C LEU A 33 42.28 2.40 -34.14
N ALA A 34 42.80 1.40 -34.82
CA ALA A 34 42.02 0.41 -35.52
C ALA A 34 42.33 -1.00 -35.00
N ILE A 35 41.31 -1.78 -34.63
CA ILE A 35 41.41 -3.17 -34.16
C ILE A 35 40.60 -4.04 -35.10
N HIS A 36 41.19 -5.17 -35.55
CA HIS A 36 40.53 -6.10 -36.45
C HIS A 36 40.00 -7.32 -35.70
N ALA A 37 39.06 -8.03 -36.29
CA ALA A 37 38.51 -9.24 -35.72
C ALA A 37 39.57 -10.31 -35.53
N GLY A 38 39.59 -11.01 -34.38
CA GLY A 38 40.54 -12.04 -34.02
C GLY A 38 41.93 -11.52 -33.58
N GLU A 39 42.11 -10.22 -33.44
CA GLU A 39 43.37 -9.68 -32.89
C GLU A 39 43.46 -9.92 -31.36
N PHE A 40 44.67 -10.24 -30.90
CA PHE A 40 45.02 -10.20 -29.49
C PHE A 40 45.95 -8.99 -29.26
N VAL A 41 45.37 -7.91 -28.71
CA VAL A 41 45.99 -6.63 -28.52
C VAL A 41 46.22 -6.38 -27.03
N ALA A 42 47.40 -5.95 -26.63
CA ALA A 42 47.69 -5.42 -25.30
C ALA A 42 47.88 -3.91 -25.35
N ILE A 43 47.19 -3.19 -24.46
CA ILE A 43 47.35 -1.74 -24.24
C ILE A 43 48.11 -1.56 -22.94
N VAL A 44 49.35 -1.00 -23.05
CA VAL A 44 50.25 -0.82 -21.90
C VAL A 44 50.49 0.67 -21.61
N GLY A 45 50.76 0.99 -20.37
CA GLY A 45 51.10 2.33 -19.94
C GLY A 45 51.14 2.47 -18.41
N GLN A 46 51.69 3.57 -17.91
CA GLN A 46 51.76 3.84 -16.49
C GLN A 46 50.35 4.05 -15.87
N SER A 47 50.24 3.98 -14.55
CA SER A 47 49.01 4.35 -13.86
C SER A 47 48.65 5.81 -14.18
N GLY A 48 47.39 6.10 -14.44
CA GLY A 48 46.91 7.44 -14.81
C GLY A 48 47.10 7.82 -16.29
N SER A 49 47.70 6.97 -17.15
CA SER A 49 47.91 7.28 -18.57
C SER A 49 46.66 7.28 -19.46
N GLY A 50 45.45 7.00 -18.91
CA GLY A 50 44.19 6.99 -19.65
C GLY A 50 43.72 5.60 -20.12
N LYS A 51 44.39 4.48 -19.75
CA LYS A 51 44.05 3.12 -20.16
C LYS A 51 42.64 2.71 -19.82
N SER A 52 42.25 2.84 -18.57
CA SER A 52 40.88 2.45 -18.12
C SER A 52 39.80 3.34 -18.75
N THR A 53 40.11 4.62 -18.99
CA THR A 53 39.23 5.54 -19.75
C THR A 53 39.05 5.05 -21.19
N LEU A 54 40.15 4.66 -21.85
CA LEU A 54 40.09 4.11 -23.21
C LEU A 54 39.28 2.81 -23.24
N MET A 55 39.47 1.91 -22.25
CA MET A 55 38.66 0.68 -22.14
C MET A 55 37.17 0.94 -21.98
N ASN A 56 36.81 1.91 -21.13
CA ASN A 56 35.41 2.27 -20.93
C ASN A 56 34.76 2.79 -22.22
N LEU A 57 35.53 3.55 -23.04
CA LEU A 57 35.08 3.98 -24.36
C LEU A 57 34.94 2.79 -25.32
N LEU A 58 35.98 1.96 -25.43
CA LEU A 58 35.97 0.76 -26.29
C LEU A 58 34.80 -0.17 -25.95
N GLY A 59 34.51 -0.35 -24.68
CA GLY A 59 33.42 -1.18 -24.19
C GLY A 59 32.04 -0.50 -24.18
N CYS A 60 31.91 0.68 -24.74
CA CYS A 60 30.63 1.43 -24.76
C CYS A 60 30.04 1.66 -23.37
N LEU A 61 30.87 1.70 -22.31
CA LEU A 61 30.49 2.10 -20.95
C LEU A 61 30.41 3.61 -20.81
N ASP A 62 31.24 4.34 -21.58
CA ASP A 62 31.30 5.79 -21.63
C ASP A 62 31.28 6.27 -23.09
N ARG A 63 31.08 7.55 -23.31
CA ARG A 63 31.09 8.18 -24.65
C ARG A 63 32.27 9.11 -24.81
N PRO A 64 32.86 9.21 -26.00
CA PRO A 64 33.89 10.24 -26.26
C PRO A 64 33.31 11.65 -26.14
N SER A 65 34.13 12.59 -25.74
CA SER A 65 33.78 14.03 -25.75
C SER A 65 33.89 14.61 -27.15
N GLU A 66 34.87 14.15 -27.94
CA GLU A 66 35.11 14.54 -29.33
C GLU A 66 35.74 13.36 -30.09
N GLY A 67 35.67 13.40 -31.42
CA GLY A 67 36.17 12.35 -32.29
C GLY A 67 35.09 11.38 -32.76
N THR A 68 35.48 10.35 -33.51
CA THR A 68 34.57 9.34 -34.06
C THR A 68 34.91 7.96 -33.53
N TYR A 69 33.91 7.21 -33.14
CA TYR A 69 34.01 5.81 -32.74
C TYR A 69 33.07 4.96 -33.61
N CYS A 70 33.66 4.13 -34.47
CA CYS A 70 32.91 3.19 -35.29
C CYS A 70 33.12 1.75 -34.81
N PHE A 71 32.04 1.02 -34.62
CA PHE A 71 32.01 -0.40 -34.34
C PHE A 71 31.39 -1.13 -35.52
N ASN A 72 32.15 -2.03 -36.15
CA ASN A 72 31.75 -2.74 -37.37
C ASN A 72 31.16 -1.80 -38.45
N GLY A 73 31.83 -0.64 -38.64
CA GLY A 73 31.41 0.39 -39.60
C GLY A 73 30.25 1.29 -39.15
N GLN A 74 29.67 1.08 -37.98
CA GLN A 74 28.59 1.88 -37.45
C GLN A 74 29.10 2.87 -36.39
N ASP A 75 28.69 4.12 -36.51
CA ASP A 75 29.04 5.18 -35.55
C ASP A 75 28.32 4.96 -34.21
N VAL A 76 29.09 4.66 -33.15
CA VAL A 76 28.61 4.40 -31.79
C VAL A 76 28.01 5.68 -31.15
N ALA A 77 28.45 6.86 -31.57
CA ALA A 77 27.93 8.12 -31.03
C ALA A 77 26.45 8.33 -31.35
N ARG A 78 25.92 7.71 -32.42
CA ARG A 78 24.53 7.80 -32.83
C ARG A 78 23.59 6.81 -32.11
N LEU A 79 24.17 5.86 -31.38
CA LEU A 79 23.39 4.86 -30.66
C LEU A 79 22.77 5.44 -29.39
N ASP A 80 21.54 5.04 -29.10
CA ASP A 80 20.89 5.38 -27.85
C ASP A 80 21.39 4.52 -26.68
N ALA A 81 20.88 4.76 -25.47
CA ALA A 81 21.33 4.06 -24.27
C ALA A 81 20.96 2.54 -24.30
N ASP A 82 19.82 2.20 -24.90
CA ASP A 82 19.34 0.81 -25.01
C ASP A 82 20.13 0.05 -26.09
N GLU A 83 20.49 0.71 -27.18
CA GLU A 83 21.35 0.16 -28.22
C GLU A 83 22.78 -0.08 -27.72
N LEU A 84 23.34 0.84 -26.94
CA LEU A 84 24.63 0.65 -26.28
C LEU A 84 24.59 -0.51 -25.27
N ALA A 85 23.48 -0.65 -24.51
CA ALA A 85 23.29 -1.80 -23.61
C ALA A 85 23.21 -3.12 -24.39
N TRP A 86 22.52 -3.13 -25.52
CA TRP A 86 22.47 -4.28 -26.43
C TRP A 86 23.86 -4.63 -26.95
N LEU A 87 24.63 -3.64 -27.39
CA LEU A 87 25.99 -3.84 -27.91
C LEU A 87 26.91 -4.44 -26.83
N ARG A 88 26.86 -3.91 -25.59
CA ARG A 88 27.60 -4.49 -24.45
C ARG A 88 27.21 -5.93 -24.18
N ARG A 89 25.95 -6.27 -24.33
CA ARG A 89 25.42 -7.61 -24.06
C ARG A 89 25.82 -8.65 -25.10
N GLU A 90 25.79 -8.26 -26.40
CA GLU A 90 25.95 -9.21 -27.50
C GLU A 90 27.39 -9.26 -28.03
N ALA A 91 28.11 -8.14 -28.03
CA ALA A 91 29.44 -8.05 -28.63
C ALA A 91 30.58 -8.14 -27.61
N PHE A 92 30.40 -7.55 -26.43
CA PHE A 92 31.46 -7.39 -25.45
C PHE A 92 31.37 -8.36 -24.27
N GLY A 93 32.50 -8.92 -23.86
CA GLY A 93 32.70 -9.61 -22.60
C GLY A 93 33.68 -8.86 -21.72
N PHE A 94 33.27 -8.44 -20.52
CA PHE A 94 34.12 -7.68 -19.60
C PHE A 94 34.75 -8.60 -18.55
N VAL A 95 36.07 -8.48 -18.40
CA VAL A 95 36.89 -9.13 -17.37
C VAL A 95 37.60 -8.03 -16.58
N PHE A 96 37.12 -7.74 -15.38
CA PHE A 96 37.60 -6.63 -14.56
C PHE A 96 38.70 -7.06 -13.58
N GLN A 97 39.57 -6.17 -13.19
CA GLN A 97 40.65 -6.36 -12.22
C GLN A 97 40.16 -6.87 -10.86
N GLY A 98 39.04 -6.34 -10.36
CA GLY A 98 38.41 -6.74 -9.08
C GLY A 98 37.37 -7.85 -9.23
N TYR A 99 37.41 -8.68 -10.27
CA TYR A 99 36.45 -9.74 -10.64
C TYR A 99 35.03 -9.24 -10.86
N HIS A 100 34.57 -8.27 -10.07
CA HIS A 100 33.25 -7.66 -10.07
C HIS A 100 32.14 -8.71 -10.15
N LEU A 101 32.19 -9.69 -9.23
CA LEU A 101 31.14 -10.67 -9.04
C LEU A 101 30.13 -10.17 -8.02
N ILE A 102 28.87 -10.51 -8.21
CA ILE A 102 27.81 -10.25 -7.24
C ILE A 102 27.99 -11.21 -6.07
N ALA A 103 28.33 -10.67 -4.89
CA ALA A 103 28.72 -11.45 -3.72
C ALA A 103 27.61 -12.36 -3.16
N THR A 104 26.37 -12.01 -3.42
CA THR A 104 25.18 -12.77 -2.96
C THR A 104 24.82 -13.93 -3.87
N ASP A 105 25.32 -13.93 -5.11
CA ASP A 105 24.98 -14.88 -6.15
C ASP A 105 26.05 -15.97 -6.26
N SER A 106 25.63 -17.18 -6.64
CA SER A 106 26.54 -18.30 -6.92
C SER A 106 27.40 -18.03 -8.16
N ALA A 107 28.43 -18.83 -8.39
CA ALA A 107 29.23 -18.77 -9.61
C ALA A 107 28.35 -18.93 -10.87
N GLN A 108 27.43 -19.88 -10.86
CA GLN A 108 26.52 -20.12 -11.98
C GLN A 108 25.56 -18.97 -12.23
N GLU A 109 24.99 -18.35 -11.17
CA GLU A 109 24.13 -17.16 -11.28
C GLU A 109 24.93 -15.96 -11.82
N ASN A 110 26.15 -15.71 -11.33
CA ASN A 110 27.01 -14.68 -11.84
C ASN A 110 27.34 -14.82 -13.34
N VAL A 111 27.61 -16.06 -13.79
CA VAL A 111 27.85 -16.34 -15.22
C VAL A 111 26.58 -16.17 -16.04
N GLY A 112 25.43 -16.61 -15.53
CA GLY A 112 24.15 -16.55 -16.22
C GLY A 112 23.54 -15.15 -16.36
N MET A 113 24.04 -14.14 -15.59
CA MET A 113 23.46 -12.82 -15.50
C MET A 113 23.30 -12.09 -16.85
N PRO A 114 24.30 -12.03 -17.78
CA PRO A 114 24.13 -11.36 -19.07
C PRO A 114 22.99 -11.94 -19.91
N ALA A 115 22.72 -13.24 -19.78
CA ALA A 115 21.68 -13.93 -20.53
C ALA A 115 20.26 -13.66 -20.00
N ILE A 116 20.11 -13.13 -18.76
CA ILE A 116 18.85 -12.60 -18.25
C ILE A 116 18.38 -11.47 -19.17
N TYR A 117 19.27 -10.52 -19.43
CA TYR A 117 18.97 -9.37 -20.27
C TYR A 117 18.86 -9.70 -21.77
N ALA A 118 19.38 -10.88 -22.17
CA ALA A 118 19.20 -11.43 -23.51
C ALA A 118 17.86 -12.18 -23.68
N GLY A 119 17.03 -12.26 -22.62
CA GLY A 119 15.73 -12.92 -22.67
C GLY A 119 15.80 -14.44 -22.71
N LYS A 120 16.91 -15.07 -22.33
CA LYS A 120 17.04 -16.53 -22.29
C LYS A 120 16.31 -17.13 -21.09
N SER A 121 15.71 -18.29 -21.28
CA SER A 121 15.02 -19.02 -20.21
C SER A 121 15.98 -19.43 -19.09
N GLU A 122 15.45 -19.67 -17.88
CA GLU A 122 16.24 -20.11 -16.70
C GLU A 122 17.04 -21.39 -17.02
N ALA A 123 16.40 -22.35 -17.67
CA ALA A 123 17.03 -23.62 -18.04
C ALA A 123 18.21 -23.46 -19.02
N GLU A 124 18.02 -22.64 -20.07
CA GLU A 124 19.10 -22.34 -21.04
C GLU A 124 20.27 -21.59 -20.38
N ARG A 125 19.97 -20.71 -19.45
CA ARG A 125 21.00 -19.96 -18.71
C ARG A 125 21.80 -20.86 -17.80
N GLU A 126 21.13 -21.73 -17.03
CA GLU A 126 21.78 -22.69 -16.12
C GLU A 126 22.62 -23.71 -16.88
N GLU A 127 22.10 -24.25 -17.97
CA GLU A 127 22.82 -25.22 -18.81
C GLU A 127 24.10 -24.61 -19.38
N ARG A 128 23.98 -23.43 -20.04
CA ARG A 128 25.12 -22.78 -20.69
C ARG A 128 26.13 -22.27 -19.66
N ALA A 129 25.68 -21.64 -18.55
CA ALA A 129 26.58 -21.20 -17.48
C ALA A 129 27.33 -22.40 -16.86
N GLY A 130 26.63 -23.50 -16.61
CA GLY A 130 27.23 -24.73 -16.13
C GLY A 130 28.24 -25.32 -17.11
N ALA A 131 27.95 -25.31 -18.42
CA ALA A 131 28.89 -25.77 -19.46
C ALA A 131 30.16 -24.92 -19.51
N LEU A 132 30.02 -23.58 -19.43
CA LEU A 132 31.16 -22.66 -19.41
C LEU A 132 32.04 -22.86 -18.16
N LEU A 133 31.42 -22.97 -16.99
CA LEU A 133 32.13 -23.20 -15.73
C LEU A 133 32.88 -24.55 -15.75
N ARG A 134 32.27 -25.61 -16.27
CA ARG A 134 32.93 -26.93 -16.45
C ARG A 134 34.13 -26.85 -17.39
N ARG A 135 33.98 -26.16 -18.54
CA ARG A 135 35.08 -25.92 -19.49
C ARG A 135 36.24 -25.17 -18.85
N LEU A 136 35.98 -24.28 -17.91
CA LEU A 136 36.99 -23.48 -17.19
C LEU A 136 37.50 -24.16 -15.90
N GLY A 137 37.24 -25.44 -15.71
CA GLY A 137 37.76 -26.23 -14.58
C GLY A 137 37.03 -25.98 -13.25
N LEU A 138 35.79 -25.48 -13.28
CA LEU A 138 35.00 -25.17 -12.10
C LEU A 138 33.78 -26.09 -11.92
N ALA A 139 33.82 -27.33 -12.45
CA ALA A 139 32.70 -28.26 -12.42
C ALA A 139 32.08 -28.49 -11.02
N GLY A 140 32.90 -28.59 -9.97
CA GLY A 140 32.43 -28.82 -8.60
C GLY A 140 32.09 -27.54 -7.81
N LYS A 141 32.09 -26.36 -8.48
CA LYS A 141 32.01 -25.05 -7.79
C LYS A 141 30.84 -24.16 -8.27
N LEU A 142 29.91 -24.73 -9.04
CA LEU A 142 28.78 -23.97 -9.63
C LEU A 142 27.95 -23.21 -8.61
N HIS A 143 27.70 -23.82 -7.44
CA HIS A 143 26.84 -23.28 -6.41
C HIS A 143 27.56 -22.45 -5.33
N LEU A 144 28.92 -22.37 -5.42
CA LEU A 144 29.72 -21.59 -4.49
C LEU A 144 29.59 -20.10 -4.77
N ARG A 145 29.63 -19.31 -3.70
CA ARG A 145 29.63 -17.85 -3.78
C ARG A 145 31.06 -17.31 -3.93
N PRO A 146 31.24 -16.06 -4.40
CA PRO A 146 32.55 -15.47 -4.59
C PRO A 146 33.49 -15.55 -3.37
N ASN A 147 32.97 -15.36 -2.16
CA ASN A 147 33.74 -15.46 -0.91
C ASN A 147 34.21 -16.88 -0.57
N GLN A 148 33.75 -17.89 -1.28
CA GLN A 148 34.14 -19.32 -1.15
C GLN A 148 35.11 -19.77 -2.26
N LEU A 149 35.49 -18.84 -3.15
CA LEU A 149 36.35 -19.09 -4.30
C LEU A 149 37.70 -18.40 -4.14
N SER A 150 38.79 -19.00 -4.58
CA SER A 150 40.09 -18.34 -4.67
C SER A 150 40.06 -17.22 -5.73
N GLY A 151 41.03 -16.29 -5.70
CA GLY A 151 41.12 -15.20 -6.67
C GLY A 151 41.15 -15.68 -8.11
N GLY A 152 41.98 -16.70 -8.43
CA GLY A 152 42.03 -17.31 -9.77
C GLY A 152 40.72 -17.96 -10.17
N GLN A 153 39.98 -18.57 -9.22
CA GLN A 153 38.66 -19.15 -9.50
C GLN A 153 37.62 -18.06 -9.75
N GLN A 154 37.63 -16.95 -8.99
CA GLN A 154 36.77 -15.80 -9.22
C GLN A 154 37.03 -15.19 -10.61
N GLN A 155 38.30 -15.08 -11.02
CA GLN A 155 38.66 -14.60 -12.34
C GLN A 155 38.12 -15.51 -13.46
N ARG A 156 38.22 -16.85 -13.29
CA ARG A 156 37.64 -17.78 -14.25
C ARG A 156 36.11 -17.67 -14.32
N VAL A 157 35.43 -17.38 -13.21
CA VAL A 157 33.98 -17.06 -13.20
C VAL A 157 33.70 -15.78 -13.98
N SER A 158 34.55 -14.74 -13.82
CA SER A 158 34.42 -13.47 -14.57
C SER A 158 34.60 -13.69 -16.08
N ILE A 159 35.58 -14.54 -16.48
CA ILE A 159 35.80 -14.93 -17.89
C ILE A 159 34.60 -15.75 -18.41
N ALA A 160 34.10 -16.72 -17.65
CA ALA A 160 32.88 -17.46 -18.00
C ALA A 160 31.69 -16.54 -18.26
N ARG A 161 31.51 -15.52 -17.40
CA ARG A 161 30.46 -14.48 -17.56
C ARG A 161 30.65 -13.71 -18.87
N ALA A 162 31.88 -13.30 -19.19
CA ALA A 162 32.20 -12.62 -20.43
C ALA A 162 31.84 -13.42 -21.69
N LEU A 163 31.89 -14.74 -21.62
CA LEU A 163 31.57 -15.68 -22.73
C LEU A 163 30.08 -16.06 -22.80
N MET A 164 29.25 -15.66 -21.85
CA MET A 164 27.88 -16.15 -21.71
C MET A 164 27.02 -15.91 -22.93
N ASN A 165 27.09 -14.72 -23.53
CA ASN A 165 26.33 -14.36 -24.73
C ASN A 165 27.15 -14.42 -26.03
N GLY A 166 28.34 -15.04 -25.98
CA GLY A 166 29.21 -15.22 -27.16
C GLY A 166 30.53 -14.48 -27.06
N GLY A 167 30.58 -13.25 -26.48
CA GLY A 167 31.81 -12.51 -26.18
C GLY A 167 32.79 -12.43 -27.34
N GLN A 168 32.39 -11.89 -28.50
CA GLN A 168 33.29 -11.77 -29.67
C GLN A 168 34.52 -10.93 -29.35
N ILE A 169 34.33 -9.90 -28.50
CA ILE A 169 35.39 -9.04 -28.00
C ILE A 169 35.48 -9.20 -26.49
N ILE A 170 36.62 -9.61 -26.01
CA ILE A 170 36.90 -9.69 -24.57
C ILE A 170 37.77 -8.50 -24.17
N LEU A 171 37.22 -7.64 -23.32
CA LEU A 171 37.90 -6.51 -22.71
C LEU A 171 38.39 -6.94 -21.33
N ALA A 172 39.71 -7.12 -21.17
CA ALA A 172 40.33 -7.59 -19.94
C ALA A 172 41.17 -6.46 -19.30
N ASP A 173 40.68 -5.90 -18.17
CA ASP A 173 41.37 -4.85 -17.41
C ASP A 173 42.15 -5.50 -16.27
N GLU A 174 43.47 -5.49 -16.40
CA GLU A 174 44.44 -6.03 -15.45
C GLU A 174 44.05 -7.44 -14.92
N PRO A 175 43.79 -8.41 -15.82
CA PRO A 175 43.14 -9.68 -15.41
C PRO A 175 44.01 -10.55 -14.49
N THR A 176 45.28 -10.23 -14.32
CA THR A 176 46.25 -10.90 -13.44
C THR A 176 46.64 -10.09 -12.23
N GLY A 177 46.28 -8.79 -12.14
CA GLY A 177 46.79 -7.86 -11.16
C GLY A 177 46.45 -8.16 -9.70
N ALA A 178 45.42 -8.96 -9.46
CA ALA A 178 44.98 -9.39 -8.11
C ALA A 178 45.25 -10.90 -7.84
N LEU A 179 46.10 -11.56 -8.67
CA LEU A 179 46.37 -12.98 -8.61
C LEU A 179 47.83 -13.28 -8.21
N ASP A 180 48.03 -14.44 -7.61
CA ASP A 180 49.36 -15.01 -7.49
C ASP A 180 49.93 -15.36 -8.88
N SER A 181 51.25 -15.54 -8.99
CA SER A 181 51.95 -15.76 -10.26
C SER A 181 51.44 -17.02 -11.00
N GLN A 182 51.11 -18.07 -10.27
CA GLN A 182 50.61 -19.31 -10.86
C GLN A 182 49.20 -19.13 -11.44
N SER A 183 48.27 -18.58 -10.64
CA SER A 183 46.92 -18.29 -11.09
C SER A 183 46.91 -17.27 -12.24
N GLY A 184 47.77 -16.29 -12.20
CA GLY A 184 47.97 -15.32 -13.28
C GLY A 184 48.38 -15.97 -14.59
N ALA A 185 49.41 -16.88 -14.55
CA ALA A 185 49.83 -17.64 -15.72
C ALA A 185 48.72 -18.50 -16.33
N GLU A 186 47.93 -19.17 -15.48
CA GLU A 186 46.79 -19.98 -15.93
C GLU A 186 45.69 -19.12 -16.62
N VAL A 187 45.41 -17.92 -16.12
CA VAL A 187 44.47 -16.98 -16.75
C VAL A 187 45.00 -16.50 -18.11
N MET A 188 46.31 -16.24 -18.23
CA MET A 188 46.90 -15.81 -19.51
C MET A 188 46.92 -16.95 -20.55
N VAL A 189 47.13 -18.21 -20.13
CA VAL A 189 46.96 -19.39 -21.01
C VAL A 189 45.54 -19.43 -21.55
N LEU A 190 44.55 -19.28 -20.69
CA LEU A 190 43.13 -19.28 -21.08
C LEU A 190 42.79 -18.14 -22.07
N LEU A 191 43.28 -16.95 -21.86
CA LEU A 191 43.05 -15.83 -22.79
C LEU A 191 43.69 -16.11 -24.16
N ARG A 192 44.86 -16.74 -24.18
CA ARG A 192 45.48 -17.18 -25.46
C ARG A 192 44.65 -18.22 -26.18
N GLU A 193 44.17 -19.23 -25.47
CA GLU A 193 43.28 -20.26 -26.04
C GLU A 193 42.01 -19.63 -26.65
N LEU A 194 41.44 -18.60 -26.00
CA LEU A 194 40.29 -17.87 -26.51
C LEU A 194 40.64 -17.04 -27.76
N ALA A 195 41.84 -16.42 -27.80
CA ALA A 195 42.32 -15.71 -28.98
C ALA A 195 42.55 -16.69 -30.17
N ASP A 196 43.12 -17.85 -29.90
CA ASP A 196 43.34 -18.89 -30.91
C ASP A 196 42.02 -19.51 -31.41
N ALA A 197 40.97 -19.49 -30.57
CA ALA A 197 39.60 -19.84 -30.94
C ALA A 197 38.87 -18.78 -31.76
N GLY A 198 39.51 -17.63 -32.05
CA GLY A 198 38.98 -16.56 -32.90
C GLY A 198 38.33 -15.37 -32.16
N HIS A 199 38.38 -15.34 -30.84
CA HIS A 199 37.91 -14.14 -30.08
C HIS A 199 38.90 -12.98 -30.25
N THR A 200 38.39 -11.77 -30.37
CA THR A 200 39.18 -10.54 -30.29
C THR A 200 39.44 -10.21 -28.84
N ILE A 201 40.70 -10.10 -28.43
CA ILE A 201 41.04 -9.82 -27.03
C ILE A 201 41.78 -8.49 -26.94
N ILE A 202 41.26 -7.61 -26.10
CA ILE A 202 41.87 -6.33 -25.76
C ILE A 202 42.26 -6.38 -24.29
N LEU A 203 43.55 -6.57 -24.03
CA LEU A 203 44.13 -6.68 -22.71
C LEU A 203 44.71 -5.34 -22.29
N ILE A 204 44.32 -4.87 -21.13
CA ILE A 204 44.88 -3.66 -20.51
C ILE A 204 45.72 -4.09 -19.32
N THR A 205 46.98 -3.66 -19.30
CA THR A 205 47.92 -3.97 -18.21
C THR A 205 49.00 -2.89 -18.07
N HIS A 206 49.54 -2.79 -16.89
CA HIS A 206 50.79 -2.02 -16.67
C HIS A 206 52.03 -2.93 -16.66
N ASP A 207 51.83 -4.26 -16.68
CA ASP A 207 52.91 -5.27 -16.69
C ASP A 207 53.31 -5.57 -18.13
N ARG A 208 54.62 -5.33 -18.43
CA ARG A 208 55.18 -5.58 -19.75
C ARG A 208 55.34 -7.06 -20.09
N GLU A 209 55.51 -7.93 -19.08
CA GLU A 209 55.66 -9.36 -19.31
C GLU A 209 54.29 -9.97 -19.69
N VAL A 210 53.24 -9.49 -19.05
CA VAL A 210 51.86 -9.89 -19.41
C VAL A 210 51.52 -9.37 -20.81
N ALA A 211 51.86 -8.14 -21.13
CA ALA A 211 51.60 -7.54 -22.44
C ALA A 211 52.35 -8.21 -23.59
N ALA A 212 53.59 -8.66 -23.34
CA ALA A 212 54.40 -9.36 -24.34
C ALA A 212 53.79 -10.69 -24.81
N GLN A 213 52.78 -11.22 -24.11
CA GLN A 213 52.04 -12.41 -24.51
C GLN A 213 50.97 -12.13 -25.59
N ALA A 214 50.65 -10.84 -25.83
CA ALA A 214 49.76 -10.45 -26.92
C ALA A 214 50.53 -10.36 -28.25
N ARG A 215 49.80 -10.51 -29.35
CA ARG A 215 50.39 -10.44 -30.70
C ARG A 215 50.69 -9.00 -31.13
N ARG A 216 50.02 -8.01 -30.53
CA ARG A 216 50.17 -6.59 -30.80
C ARG A 216 50.17 -5.82 -29.48
N VAL A 217 51.16 -4.95 -29.32
CA VAL A 217 51.29 -4.14 -28.11
C VAL A 217 51.19 -2.63 -28.47
N ILE A 218 50.26 -1.92 -27.83
CA ILE A 218 50.02 -0.51 -28.00
C ILE A 218 50.42 0.18 -26.70
N GLU A 219 51.38 1.12 -26.77
CA GLU A 219 51.82 1.92 -25.61
C GLU A 219 51.07 3.23 -25.56
N ILE A 220 50.40 3.49 -24.41
CA ILE A 220 49.71 4.75 -24.13
C ILE A 220 50.46 5.52 -23.03
N ARG A 221 50.70 6.82 -23.26
CA ARG A 221 51.31 7.72 -22.29
C ARG A 221 50.62 9.09 -22.37
N ASP A 222 50.23 9.62 -21.19
CA ASP A 222 49.58 10.91 -21.06
C ASP A 222 48.41 11.12 -22.05
N GLY A 223 47.55 10.12 -22.16
CA GLY A 223 46.35 10.15 -23.02
C GLY A 223 46.62 10.07 -24.52
N ARG A 224 47.84 9.69 -24.97
CA ARG A 224 48.23 9.53 -26.38
C ARG A 224 48.85 8.17 -26.66
N ILE A 225 48.61 7.62 -27.84
CA ILE A 225 49.34 6.44 -28.31
C ILE A 225 50.76 6.88 -28.74
N VAL A 226 51.77 6.33 -28.08
CA VAL A 226 53.19 6.65 -28.34
C VAL A 226 53.92 5.53 -29.06
N GLY A 227 53.35 4.32 -29.07
CA GLY A 227 53.93 3.15 -29.75
C GLY A 227 52.86 2.15 -30.15
N ASP A 228 53.03 1.49 -31.30
CA ASP A 228 52.23 0.38 -31.80
C ASP A 228 53.16 -0.62 -32.51
N SER A 229 53.28 -1.84 -31.95
CA SER A 229 54.27 -2.82 -32.40
C SER A 229 53.97 -3.46 -33.76
N GLN A 230 52.75 -3.28 -34.29
CA GLN A 230 52.31 -3.86 -35.58
C GLN A 230 51.56 -2.88 -36.46
N LYS A 231 52.21 -1.80 -36.89
CA LYS A 231 51.66 -1.00 -38.00
C LYS A 231 51.85 -1.78 -39.32
N GLY A 232 50.83 -2.54 -39.71
CA GLY A 232 50.76 -2.99 -41.11
C GLY A 232 50.77 -4.47 -41.44
N GLN A 233 50.73 -5.44 -40.50
CA GLN A 233 50.55 -6.85 -40.79
C GLN A 233 49.19 -7.38 -40.37
N LEU A 234 48.30 -7.49 -41.35
CA LEU A 234 47.00 -8.18 -41.22
C LEU A 234 47.21 -9.68 -41.23
N ALA A 235 46.80 -10.40 -40.19
CA ALA A 235 46.63 -11.84 -40.27
C ALA A 235 45.42 -12.15 -41.19
N PRO A 236 45.53 -13.17 -42.07
CA PRO A 236 44.43 -13.52 -42.97
C PRO A 236 43.26 -14.13 -42.18
N GLY A 237 42.16 -13.43 -42.16
CA GLY A 237 40.81 -13.87 -42.18
C GLY A 237 40.33 -14.97 -41.24
N SER A 238 39.87 -14.61 -40.04
CA SER A 238 38.73 -15.31 -39.42
C SER A 238 37.43 -14.73 -40.03
N ALA A 239 36.57 -15.61 -40.51
CA ALA A 239 35.28 -15.21 -41.08
C ALA A 239 34.47 -14.43 -40.05
N LEU A 240 34.16 -13.17 -40.37
CA LEU A 240 33.26 -12.32 -39.57
C LEU A 240 31.95 -13.09 -39.40
N VAL A 241 31.66 -13.55 -38.19
CA VAL A 241 30.29 -13.86 -37.81
C VAL A 241 29.58 -12.50 -37.77
N ALA A 242 28.79 -12.25 -38.81
CA ALA A 242 28.08 -11.00 -38.92
C ALA A 242 27.16 -10.83 -37.69
N LEU A 243 27.55 -9.90 -36.80
CA LEU A 243 26.59 -9.39 -35.81
C LEU A 243 25.43 -8.74 -36.56
N PRO A 244 24.18 -9.01 -36.21
CA PRO A 244 23.04 -8.28 -36.76
C PRO A 244 23.28 -6.79 -36.50
N ALA A 245 23.14 -5.96 -37.54
CA ALA A 245 23.29 -4.51 -37.40
C ALA A 245 22.27 -4.00 -36.36
N PRO A 246 22.64 -3.04 -35.50
CA PRO A 246 21.71 -2.45 -34.51
C PRO A 246 20.43 -1.88 -35.17
N SER A 247 20.54 -1.39 -36.40
CA SER A 247 19.39 -0.89 -37.18
C SER A 247 18.32 -1.97 -37.51
N THR A 248 18.67 -3.26 -37.48
CA THR A 248 17.69 -4.36 -37.62
C THR A 248 17.03 -4.74 -36.29
N VAL A 249 17.47 -4.11 -35.20
CA VAL A 249 17.00 -4.42 -33.83
C VAL A 249 15.69 -3.74 -33.51
N HIS A 250 15.36 -2.60 -34.14
CA HIS A 250 14.07 -1.92 -33.97
C HIS A 250 12.84 -2.77 -34.35
N GLY A 251 13.04 -3.84 -35.16
CA GLY A 251 12.00 -4.81 -35.52
C GLY A 251 12.04 -6.12 -34.70
N ARG A 252 13.11 -6.34 -33.90
CA ARG A 252 13.28 -7.53 -33.04
C ARG A 252 13.41 -7.20 -31.55
N LEU A 253 13.10 -5.98 -31.16
CA LEU A 253 12.97 -5.59 -29.77
C LEU A 253 11.64 -6.16 -29.23
N ASP A 254 11.72 -7.35 -28.83
CA ASP A 254 10.84 -8.24 -28.06
C ASP A 254 10.24 -9.42 -28.85
N PRO A 255 10.73 -10.61 -28.63
CA PRO A 255 9.88 -11.64 -28.09
C PRO A 255 9.83 -11.32 -26.57
N GLY A 256 8.75 -10.65 -26.12
CA GLY A 256 8.57 -10.35 -24.72
C GLY A 256 8.90 -11.61 -23.92
N THR A 257 9.94 -11.52 -23.09
CA THR A 257 10.06 -12.44 -21.97
C THR A 257 8.67 -12.48 -21.35
N PRO A 258 8.08 -13.64 -21.14
CA PRO A 258 6.75 -13.68 -20.56
C PRO A 258 6.85 -12.88 -19.26
N LEU A 259 6.06 -11.79 -19.16
CA LEU A 259 5.99 -10.89 -18.01
C LEU A 259 6.05 -11.65 -16.67
N LEU A 260 5.55 -12.88 -16.67
CA LEU A 260 5.57 -13.81 -15.55
C LEU A 260 6.98 -14.34 -15.18
N ALA A 261 7.89 -14.51 -16.14
CA ALA A 261 9.24 -14.99 -15.84
C ALA A 261 10.10 -13.87 -15.23
N ASP A 262 10.02 -12.66 -15.79
CA ASP A 262 10.68 -11.47 -15.23
C ASP A 262 10.14 -11.14 -13.83
N LEU A 263 8.83 -11.29 -13.63
CA LEU A 263 8.19 -11.07 -12.34
C LEU A 263 8.68 -12.09 -11.29
N ARG A 264 8.80 -13.36 -11.67
CA ARG A 264 9.28 -14.43 -10.79
C ARG A 264 10.74 -14.20 -10.36
N GLU A 265 11.60 -13.76 -11.28
CA GLU A 265 13.00 -13.44 -11.01
C GLU A 265 13.12 -12.21 -10.10
N ALA A 266 12.35 -11.15 -10.40
CA ALA A 266 12.27 -9.96 -9.57
C ALA A 266 11.74 -10.27 -8.15
N LEU A 267 10.74 -11.14 -8.04
CA LEU A 267 10.20 -11.62 -6.75
C LEU A 267 11.26 -12.40 -5.94
N ARG A 268 12.03 -13.28 -6.58
CA ARG A 268 13.13 -14.02 -5.92
C ARG A 268 14.21 -13.07 -5.41
N SER A 269 14.62 -12.11 -6.25
CA SER A 269 15.62 -11.10 -5.89
C SER A 269 15.15 -10.25 -4.74
N ALA A 270 13.90 -9.75 -4.80
CA ALA A 270 13.28 -8.94 -3.75
C ALA A 270 13.18 -9.72 -2.42
N TRP A 271 12.74 -10.97 -2.46
CA TRP A 271 12.65 -11.83 -1.27
C TRP A 271 14.02 -12.10 -0.63
N ARG A 272 15.06 -12.33 -1.47
CA ARG A 272 16.44 -12.49 -1.01
C ARG A 272 16.96 -11.22 -0.34
N SER A 273 16.74 -10.05 -0.96
CA SER A 273 17.10 -8.72 -0.44
C SER A 273 16.46 -8.47 0.94
N MET A 274 15.17 -8.78 1.10
CA MET A 274 14.44 -8.63 2.36
C MET A 274 15.02 -9.50 3.49
N ARG A 275 15.50 -10.71 3.18
CA ARG A 275 16.11 -11.62 4.17
C ARG A 275 17.50 -11.20 4.64
N ILE A 276 18.27 -10.51 3.78
CA ILE A 276 19.64 -10.07 4.09
C ILE A 276 19.61 -8.92 5.10
N HIS A 277 18.71 -7.94 4.93
CA HIS A 277 18.62 -6.73 5.75
C HIS A 277 17.36 -6.73 6.64
N ARG A 278 17.21 -7.76 7.51
CA ARG A 278 16.00 -8.03 8.29
C ARG A 278 15.52 -6.85 9.14
N SER A 279 16.42 -6.18 9.86
CA SER A 279 16.08 -5.06 10.76
C SER A 279 15.51 -3.87 9.99
N ARG A 280 16.12 -3.54 8.85
CA ARG A 280 15.68 -2.45 7.97
C ARG A 280 14.32 -2.75 7.35
N THR A 281 14.18 -3.97 6.81
CA THR A 281 12.92 -4.43 6.23
C THR A 281 11.80 -4.42 7.27
N ALA A 282 12.06 -4.90 8.49
CA ALA A 282 11.09 -4.87 9.58
C ALA A 282 10.65 -3.45 9.93
N LEU A 283 11.57 -2.49 10.02
CA LEU A 283 11.24 -1.09 10.32
C LEU A 283 10.39 -0.44 9.22
N THR A 284 10.71 -0.75 7.96
CA THR A 284 9.95 -0.24 6.81
C THR A 284 8.55 -0.85 6.76
N LEU A 285 8.47 -2.18 6.97
CA LEU A 285 7.18 -2.88 7.03
C LEU A 285 6.31 -2.36 8.17
N LEU A 286 6.89 -2.05 9.33
CA LEU A 286 6.17 -1.54 10.50
C LEU A 286 5.37 -0.27 10.18
N GLY A 287 5.97 0.69 9.46
CA GLY A 287 5.27 1.91 9.06
C GLY A 287 4.06 1.64 8.17
N ILE A 288 4.20 0.71 7.20
CA ILE A 288 3.09 0.33 6.30
C ILE A 288 2.03 -0.46 7.07
N VAL A 289 2.44 -1.41 7.91
CA VAL A 289 1.53 -2.24 8.72
C VAL A 289 0.67 -1.36 9.62
N ILE A 290 1.28 -0.40 10.34
CA ILE A 290 0.56 0.54 11.19
C ILE A 290 -0.41 1.39 10.36
N GLY A 291 0.05 1.93 9.23
CA GLY A 291 -0.80 2.74 8.34
C GLY A 291 -2.02 1.98 7.84
N VAL A 292 -1.83 0.78 7.30
CA VAL A 292 -2.92 -0.07 6.78
C VAL A 292 -3.85 -0.54 7.88
N ALA A 293 -3.30 -1.01 9.02
CA ALA A 293 -4.10 -1.45 10.15
C ALA A 293 -4.96 -0.31 10.71
N SER A 294 -4.40 0.89 10.84
CA SER A 294 -5.14 2.09 11.28
C SER A 294 -6.30 2.42 10.35
N VAL A 295 -6.09 2.37 9.02
CA VAL A 295 -7.17 2.62 8.03
C VAL A 295 -8.29 1.59 8.20
N ILE A 296 -7.96 0.31 8.32
CA ILE A 296 -8.96 -0.76 8.44
C ILE A 296 -9.76 -0.64 9.72
N VAL A 297 -9.08 -0.50 10.88
CA VAL A 297 -9.74 -0.37 12.18
C VAL A 297 -10.68 0.83 12.18
N MET A 298 -10.22 1.95 11.64
CA MET A 298 -10.96 3.18 11.62
C MET A 298 -12.22 3.11 10.75
N LEU A 299 -12.09 2.58 9.53
CA LEU A 299 -13.25 2.38 8.66
C LEU A 299 -14.24 1.37 9.27
N ALA A 300 -13.73 0.32 9.93
CA ALA A 300 -14.57 -0.70 10.55
C ALA A 300 -15.33 -0.16 11.78
N VAL A 301 -14.69 0.66 12.62
CA VAL A 301 -15.34 1.36 13.75
C VAL A 301 -16.35 2.40 13.25
N GLY A 302 -15.99 3.18 12.22
CA GLY A 302 -16.90 4.18 11.63
C GLY A 302 -18.18 3.55 11.05
N MET A 303 -18.03 2.42 10.35
CA MET A 303 -19.17 1.67 9.81
C MET A 303 -20.03 1.06 10.93
N GLY A 304 -19.42 0.50 11.97
CA GLY A 304 -20.15 -0.03 13.13
C GLY A 304 -20.93 1.06 13.86
N ALA A 305 -20.33 2.23 14.08
CA ALA A 305 -21.00 3.36 14.70
C ALA A 305 -22.20 3.87 13.87
N ARG A 306 -22.07 3.86 12.54
CA ARG A 306 -23.18 4.25 11.64
C ARG A 306 -24.31 3.24 11.67
N GLU A 307 -24.00 1.94 11.64
CA GLU A 307 -25.01 0.88 11.69
C GLU A 307 -25.80 0.91 13.02
N GLU A 308 -25.12 1.17 14.12
CA GLU A 308 -25.74 1.36 15.43
C GLU A 308 -26.71 2.57 15.46
N VAL A 309 -26.32 3.71 14.87
CA VAL A 309 -27.23 4.88 14.76
C VAL A 309 -28.43 4.56 13.89
N VAL A 310 -28.26 3.88 12.76
CA VAL A 310 -29.35 3.47 11.88
C VAL A 310 -30.29 2.50 12.58
N ALA A 311 -29.77 1.54 13.34
CA ALA A 311 -30.59 0.62 14.13
C ALA A 311 -31.42 1.35 15.21
N ARG A 312 -30.82 2.31 15.91
CA ARG A 312 -31.52 3.16 16.89
C ARG A 312 -32.62 4.02 16.24
N LEU A 313 -32.36 4.60 15.06
CA LEU A 313 -33.37 5.33 14.28
C LEU A 313 -34.55 4.46 13.91
N GLY A 314 -34.31 3.19 13.52
CA GLY A 314 -35.36 2.23 13.19
C GLY A 314 -36.23 1.90 14.41
N ALA A 315 -35.63 1.77 15.58
CA ALA A 315 -36.32 1.43 16.82
C ALA A 315 -37.15 2.59 17.41
N MET A 316 -36.73 3.84 17.23
CA MET A 316 -37.41 5.02 17.76
C MET A 316 -38.51 5.59 16.86
N GLY A 317 -38.59 5.16 15.59
CA GLY A 317 -39.49 5.74 14.59
C GLY A 317 -38.96 7.10 14.07
N SER A 318 -38.62 7.14 12.80
CA SER A 318 -38.06 8.35 12.16
C SER A 318 -39.03 9.55 12.08
N THR A 319 -40.30 9.33 12.45
CA THR A 319 -41.41 10.31 12.32
C THR A 319 -41.87 10.89 13.64
N VAL A 320 -41.25 10.52 14.78
CA VAL A 320 -41.72 10.89 16.12
C VAL A 320 -41.03 12.16 16.62
N MET A 321 -41.85 13.08 17.16
CA MET A 321 -41.43 14.31 17.81
C MET A 321 -42.04 14.41 19.22
N TYR A 322 -41.42 15.16 20.11
CA TYR A 322 -41.86 15.36 21.47
C TYR A 322 -42.07 16.85 21.73
N ILE A 323 -43.28 17.26 22.12
CA ILE A 323 -43.54 18.58 22.63
C ILE A 323 -43.34 18.52 24.14
N ASN A 324 -42.38 19.29 24.63
CA ASN A 324 -42.08 19.38 26.06
C ASN A 324 -42.31 20.80 26.56
N ASN A 325 -42.78 20.90 27.80
CA ASN A 325 -42.90 22.16 28.50
C ASN A 325 -41.53 22.67 28.93
N ARG A 326 -41.34 23.97 28.95
CA ARG A 326 -40.13 24.61 29.49
C ARG A 326 -40.44 25.95 30.15
N THR A 327 -39.57 26.40 31.04
CA THR A 327 -39.58 27.76 31.52
C THR A 327 -39.12 28.70 30.40
N PRO A 328 -39.91 29.80 30.12
CA PRO A 328 -39.52 30.74 29.07
C PRO A 328 -38.14 31.36 29.32
N PRO A 329 -37.33 31.63 28.27
CA PRO A 329 -36.01 32.27 28.43
C PRO A 329 -36.05 33.65 29.13
N GLN A 330 -37.18 34.30 29.07
CA GLN A 330 -37.42 35.63 29.67
C GLN A 330 -37.86 35.55 31.14
N GLY A 331 -37.92 34.33 31.71
CA GLY A 331 -38.45 34.07 33.06
C GLY A 331 -39.96 33.94 33.08
N GLY A 332 -40.49 33.41 34.17
CA GLY A 332 -41.94 33.19 34.36
C GLY A 332 -42.24 31.75 34.75
N PRO A 333 -43.49 31.38 34.90
CA PRO A 333 -43.90 30.00 35.18
C PRO A 333 -43.60 29.11 33.99
N GLU A 334 -43.33 27.84 34.28
CA GLU A 334 -43.20 26.80 33.26
C GLU A 334 -44.45 26.75 32.37
N GLY A 335 -44.26 26.52 31.08
CA GLY A 335 -45.35 26.36 30.13
C GLY A 335 -46.20 25.14 30.46
N VAL A 336 -47.45 25.18 30.08
CA VAL A 336 -48.38 24.07 30.21
C VAL A 336 -49.03 23.82 28.85
N THR A 337 -48.74 22.69 28.23
CA THR A 337 -49.44 22.27 27.02
C THR A 337 -50.78 21.69 27.40
N THR A 338 -51.89 22.26 26.94
CA THR A 338 -53.23 21.79 27.26
C THR A 338 -53.76 20.81 26.24
N LEU A 339 -54.77 20.00 26.60
CA LEU A 339 -55.47 19.12 25.65
C LEU A 339 -56.04 19.89 24.46
N ALA A 340 -56.57 21.10 24.69
CA ALA A 340 -57.08 21.97 23.63
C ALA A 340 -55.99 22.42 22.62
N ASP A 341 -54.75 22.54 23.07
CA ASP A 341 -53.60 22.80 22.16
C ASP A 341 -53.33 21.56 21.29
N LEU A 342 -53.45 20.38 21.89
CA LEU A 342 -53.19 19.11 21.20
C LEU A 342 -54.26 18.78 20.14
N GLU A 343 -55.52 19.12 20.39
CA GLU A 343 -56.60 19.03 19.40
C GLU A 343 -56.32 19.89 18.16
N GLU A 344 -55.74 21.05 18.32
CA GLU A 344 -55.36 21.91 17.20
C GLU A 344 -54.08 21.40 16.49
N VAL A 345 -53.13 20.84 17.23
CA VAL A 345 -51.94 20.16 16.63
C VAL A 345 -52.35 18.95 15.79
N GLU A 346 -53.34 18.19 16.23
CA GLU A 346 -53.84 17.02 15.51
C GLU A 346 -54.50 17.36 14.16
N LYS A 347 -55.06 18.58 14.03
CA LYS A 347 -55.65 19.07 12.78
C LYS A 347 -54.64 19.47 11.71
N LEU A 348 -53.35 19.54 12.05
CA LEU A 348 -52.32 19.86 11.09
C LEU A 348 -52.18 18.75 10.03
N SER A 349 -52.06 19.11 8.76
CA SER A 349 -51.97 18.18 7.63
C SER A 349 -50.75 17.26 7.67
N GLU A 350 -49.69 17.74 8.30
CA GLU A 350 -48.39 17.05 8.43
C GLU A 350 -48.37 16.05 9.59
N VAL A 351 -49.36 16.12 10.49
CA VAL A 351 -49.46 15.26 11.67
C VAL A 351 -50.35 14.03 11.38
N ALA A 352 -49.92 12.89 11.84
CA ALA A 352 -50.68 11.62 11.76
C ALA A 352 -51.38 11.31 13.09
N HIS A 353 -50.66 11.40 14.19
CA HIS A 353 -51.17 11.11 15.54
C HIS A 353 -50.58 12.04 16.56
N VAL A 354 -51.39 12.39 17.57
CA VAL A 354 -50.97 13.16 18.74
C VAL A 354 -51.32 12.33 19.99
N MET A 355 -50.37 12.17 20.87
CA MET A 355 -50.51 11.36 22.07
C MET A 355 -50.04 12.12 23.30
N PRO A 356 -50.95 12.57 24.15
CA PRO A 356 -50.59 13.11 25.47
C PRO A 356 -50.00 11.99 26.34
N VAL A 357 -48.97 12.29 27.09
CA VAL A 357 -48.30 11.33 27.98
C VAL A 357 -48.06 11.96 29.35
N ALA A 358 -48.40 11.21 30.38
CA ALA A 358 -47.93 11.44 31.72
C ALA A 358 -47.10 10.21 32.15
N ARG A 359 -45.92 10.44 32.69
CA ARG A 359 -44.97 9.40 33.07
C ARG A 359 -44.30 9.73 34.36
N ASP A 360 -44.42 8.85 35.35
CA ASP A 360 -43.70 8.87 36.60
C ASP A 360 -43.57 7.48 37.18
N PRO A 361 -42.50 7.14 37.91
CA PRO A 361 -42.42 5.86 38.62
C PRO A 361 -43.48 5.78 39.72
N ALA A 362 -44.32 4.73 39.67
CA ALA A 362 -45.30 4.48 40.71
C ALA A 362 -45.04 3.14 41.41
N MET A 363 -45.52 3.04 42.65
CA MET A 363 -45.45 1.76 43.40
C MET A 363 -46.56 0.84 42.90
N VAL A 364 -46.13 -0.27 42.32
CA VAL A 364 -47.00 -1.37 41.88
C VAL A 364 -46.99 -2.51 42.90
N ARG A 365 -48.16 -3.01 43.28
CA ARG A 365 -48.29 -4.11 44.28
C ARG A 365 -49.23 -5.23 43.80
N HIS A 366 -48.83 -6.45 44.07
CA HIS A 366 -49.71 -7.63 43.94
C HIS A 366 -49.40 -8.62 45.07
N GLY A 367 -50.44 -8.96 45.86
CA GLY A 367 -50.22 -9.74 47.08
C GLY A 367 -49.22 -9.11 48.02
N ASN A 368 -48.17 -9.83 48.37
CA ASN A 368 -47.08 -9.33 49.26
C ASN A 368 -45.89 -8.72 48.48
N VAL A 369 -45.93 -8.70 47.16
CA VAL A 369 -44.81 -8.15 46.35
C VAL A 369 -45.14 -6.69 46.02
N ALA A 370 -44.15 -5.81 46.24
CA ALA A 370 -44.22 -4.40 45.89
C ALA A 370 -42.98 -4.04 45.08
N TRP A 371 -43.16 -3.28 43.99
CA TRP A 371 -42.10 -2.84 43.12
C TRP A 371 -42.39 -1.46 42.53
N GLN A 372 -41.37 -0.64 42.37
CA GLN A 372 -41.51 0.64 41.70
C GLN A 372 -41.31 0.42 40.18
N ALA A 373 -42.38 0.45 39.43
CA ALA A 373 -42.35 0.33 37.97
C ALA A 373 -42.54 1.69 37.29
N ASP A 374 -42.01 1.82 36.09
CA ASP A 374 -42.25 2.99 35.26
C ASP A 374 -43.71 2.99 34.81
N THR A 375 -44.47 3.98 35.25
CA THR A 375 -45.91 4.05 35.01
C THR A 375 -46.19 5.14 33.99
N ILE A 376 -46.87 4.74 32.91
CA ILE A 376 -47.15 5.58 31.77
C ILE A 376 -48.66 5.66 31.58
N ALA A 377 -49.21 6.88 31.61
CA ALA A 377 -50.56 7.18 31.17
C ALA A 377 -50.51 7.66 29.72
N ALA A 378 -51.13 6.96 28.81
CA ALA A 378 -51.09 7.24 27.36
C ALA A 378 -52.40 6.89 26.67
N THR A 379 -52.58 7.27 25.41
CA THR A 379 -53.76 6.94 24.63
C THR A 379 -53.65 5.53 23.96
N HIS A 380 -54.75 5.07 23.41
CA HIS A 380 -54.81 3.80 22.68
C HIS A 380 -53.86 3.68 21.48
N THR A 381 -53.32 4.80 21.00
CA THR A 381 -52.34 4.89 19.87
C THR A 381 -50.92 4.47 20.26
N TRP A 382 -50.62 4.27 21.54
CA TRP A 382 -49.31 3.91 22.07
C TRP A 382 -48.60 2.78 21.31
N PRO A 383 -49.24 1.58 21.07
CA PRO A 383 -48.54 0.48 20.40
C PRO A 383 -48.16 0.81 18.96
N ALA A 384 -48.99 1.59 18.26
CA ALA A 384 -48.76 1.98 16.88
C ALA A 384 -47.58 2.98 16.76
N ILE A 385 -47.55 4.01 17.61
CA ILE A 385 -46.52 5.04 17.61
C ILE A 385 -45.16 4.47 18.01
N HIS A 386 -45.11 3.57 18.99
CA HIS A 386 -43.86 2.97 19.47
C HIS A 386 -43.50 1.66 18.75
N HIS A 387 -44.27 1.24 17.75
CA HIS A 387 -44.09 -0.04 17.05
C HIS A 387 -43.90 -1.23 18.03
N TRP A 388 -44.65 -1.21 19.11
CA TRP A 388 -44.53 -2.16 20.20
C TRP A 388 -45.83 -2.95 20.38
N PRO A 389 -45.94 -4.17 19.81
CA PRO A 389 -47.15 -4.94 19.84
C PRO A 389 -47.42 -5.56 21.22
N VAL A 390 -48.69 -5.86 21.47
CA VAL A 390 -49.13 -6.68 22.62
C VAL A 390 -48.87 -8.14 22.32
N ALA A 391 -48.21 -8.86 23.24
CA ALA A 391 -47.92 -10.29 23.11
C ALA A 391 -49.07 -11.19 23.60
N GLU A 392 -49.72 -10.80 24.69
CA GLU A 392 -50.83 -11.52 25.27
C GLU A 392 -51.98 -10.58 25.61
N GLY A 393 -53.24 -10.99 25.34
CA GLY A 393 -54.40 -10.16 25.60
C GLY A 393 -54.61 -9.06 24.56
N ARG A 394 -54.99 -7.86 25.00
CA ARG A 394 -55.22 -6.70 24.13
C ARG A 394 -54.76 -5.39 24.78
N PHE A 395 -54.64 -4.36 23.98
CA PHE A 395 -54.48 -3.00 24.47
C PHE A 395 -55.85 -2.36 24.77
N PHE A 396 -55.88 -1.29 25.55
CA PHE A 396 -57.12 -0.58 25.81
C PHE A 396 -57.55 0.25 24.60
N THR A 397 -58.86 0.49 24.53
CA THR A 397 -59.52 1.24 23.47
C THR A 397 -59.70 2.71 23.87
N GLU A 398 -60.03 3.58 22.92
CA GLU A 398 -60.39 4.97 23.15
C GLU A 398 -61.60 5.11 24.10
N ALA A 399 -62.62 4.28 23.90
CA ALA A 399 -63.80 4.24 24.76
C ALA A 399 -63.45 3.94 26.23
N GLU A 400 -62.52 3.03 26.49
CA GLU A 400 -62.04 2.69 27.83
C GLU A 400 -61.25 3.84 28.48
N ASP A 401 -60.57 4.69 27.70
CA ASP A 401 -59.96 5.91 28.23
C ASP A 401 -61.00 6.99 28.57
N ASP A 402 -62.00 7.17 27.69
CA ASP A 402 -63.09 8.14 27.91
C ASP A 402 -63.96 7.75 29.10
N GLU A 403 -64.22 6.46 29.31
CA GLU A 403 -64.99 5.93 30.43
C GLU A 403 -64.19 5.82 31.73
N LEU A 404 -62.90 6.25 31.72
CA LEU A 404 -62.02 6.16 32.89
C LEU A 404 -61.83 4.73 33.40
N ALA A 405 -61.82 3.73 32.51
CA ALA A 405 -61.72 2.33 32.88
C ALA A 405 -60.40 2.03 33.65
N PRO A 406 -60.49 1.30 34.79
CA PRO A 406 -59.30 0.96 35.57
C PRO A 406 -58.60 -0.31 34.99
N VAL A 407 -58.06 -0.19 33.77
CA VAL A 407 -57.37 -1.24 33.05
C VAL A 407 -55.90 -0.89 32.89
N VAL A 408 -55.02 -1.93 32.80
CA VAL A 408 -53.57 -1.79 32.65
C VAL A 408 -53.02 -2.83 31.70
N VAL A 409 -52.05 -2.39 30.91
CA VAL A 409 -51.18 -3.26 30.11
C VAL A 409 -49.80 -3.23 30.74
N ILE A 410 -49.18 -4.41 30.91
CA ILE A 410 -47.90 -4.55 31.62
C ILE A 410 -46.77 -4.97 30.68
N GLY A 411 -45.55 -4.56 30.97
CA GLY A 411 -44.35 -5.05 30.31
C GLY A 411 -43.93 -6.45 30.83
N GLN A 412 -43.05 -7.09 30.10
CA GLN A 412 -42.63 -8.48 30.34
C GLN A 412 -41.96 -8.65 31.70
N LYS A 413 -41.12 -7.68 32.12
CA LYS A 413 -40.43 -7.73 33.42
C LYS A 413 -41.39 -7.59 34.61
N VAL A 414 -42.46 -6.80 34.46
CA VAL A 414 -43.52 -6.67 35.44
C VAL A 414 -44.31 -7.97 35.53
N ARG A 415 -44.61 -8.64 34.40
CA ARG A 415 -45.22 -9.97 34.37
C ARG A 415 -44.39 -10.99 35.12
N GLU A 416 -43.10 -11.15 34.78
CA GLU A 416 -42.18 -12.09 35.43
C GLU A 416 -42.09 -11.90 36.94
N ARG A 417 -42.07 -10.63 37.39
CA ARG A 417 -41.93 -10.30 38.81
C ARG A 417 -43.15 -10.58 39.66
N PHE A 418 -44.34 -10.32 39.13
CA PHE A 418 -45.57 -10.40 39.88
C PHE A 418 -46.40 -11.68 39.64
N PHE A 419 -46.23 -12.31 38.48
CA PHE A 419 -47.10 -13.42 38.07
C PHE A 419 -46.33 -14.70 37.73
N GLU A 420 -44.97 -14.63 37.61
CA GLU A 420 -44.13 -15.79 37.25
C GLU A 420 -44.75 -16.60 36.07
N ASP A 421 -45.16 -17.85 36.32
CA ASP A 421 -45.74 -18.75 35.34
C ASP A 421 -47.28 -18.68 35.25
N VAL A 422 -47.91 -17.77 35.99
CA VAL A 422 -49.37 -17.65 35.99
C VAL A 422 -49.83 -16.56 35.03
N SER A 423 -50.92 -16.78 34.29
CA SER A 423 -51.47 -15.75 33.41
C SER A 423 -51.85 -14.49 34.20
N PRO A 424 -51.37 -13.32 33.83
CA PRO A 424 -51.72 -12.05 34.47
C PRO A 424 -53.11 -11.53 34.05
N LEU A 425 -53.63 -12.00 32.93
CA LEU A 425 -54.87 -11.50 32.34
C LEU A 425 -56.05 -11.63 33.30
N GLY A 426 -56.83 -10.55 33.45
CA GLY A 426 -57.98 -10.45 34.35
C GLY A 426 -57.65 -10.31 35.83
N ARG A 427 -56.37 -10.38 36.22
CA ARG A 427 -55.97 -10.14 37.64
C ARG A 427 -55.81 -8.68 37.94
N GLN A 428 -55.86 -8.32 39.22
CA GLN A 428 -55.75 -6.95 39.68
C GLN A 428 -54.34 -6.64 40.15
N LEU A 429 -53.82 -5.47 39.71
CA LEU A 429 -52.61 -4.84 40.21
C LEU A 429 -52.98 -3.53 40.94
N LEU A 430 -52.42 -3.29 42.10
CA LEU A 430 -52.58 -2.04 42.80
C LEU A 430 -51.48 -1.09 42.36
N ILE A 431 -51.83 -0.02 41.63
CA ILE A 431 -50.88 1.00 41.18
C ILE A 431 -51.11 2.27 42.02
N GLY A 432 -50.12 2.65 42.82
CA GLY A 432 -50.33 3.64 43.87
C GLY A 432 -51.33 3.11 44.89
N ASN A 433 -52.51 3.69 44.93
CA ASN A 433 -53.62 3.26 45.81
C ASN A 433 -54.86 2.80 45.04
N THR A 434 -54.79 2.63 43.73
CA THR A 434 -55.93 2.30 42.91
C THR A 434 -55.75 0.91 42.28
N PRO A 435 -56.75 0.03 42.33
CA PRO A 435 -56.71 -1.28 41.64
C PRO A 435 -56.98 -1.11 40.14
N PHE A 436 -56.12 -1.73 39.33
CA PHE A 436 -56.25 -1.82 37.87
C PHE A 436 -56.30 -3.28 37.45
N GLN A 437 -57.13 -3.60 36.46
CA GLN A 437 -57.24 -4.95 35.89
C GLN A 437 -56.26 -5.12 34.75
N VAL A 438 -55.42 -6.13 34.78
CA VAL A 438 -54.51 -6.49 33.69
C VAL A 438 -55.30 -7.01 32.50
N ILE A 439 -55.19 -6.33 31.35
CA ILE A 439 -55.89 -6.74 30.10
C ILE A 439 -54.93 -7.15 29.00
N GLY A 440 -53.63 -6.90 29.13
CA GLY A 440 -52.64 -7.28 28.16
C GLY A 440 -51.20 -7.24 28.69
N VAL A 441 -50.33 -7.91 27.96
CA VAL A 441 -48.88 -7.94 28.20
C VAL A 441 -48.17 -7.52 26.91
N MET A 442 -47.25 -6.55 27.01
CA MET A 442 -46.44 -6.09 25.86
C MET A 442 -45.45 -7.16 25.44
N ALA A 443 -45.07 -7.20 24.16
CA ALA A 443 -43.98 -8.02 23.67
C ALA A 443 -42.66 -7.60 24.32
N GLU A 444 -41.69 -8.50 24.43
CA GLU A 444 -40.37 -8.21 24.94
C GLU A 444 -39.64 -7.27 23.98
N LYS A 445 -39.07 -6.18 24.53
CA LYS A 445 -38.30 -5.18 23.79
C LYS A 445 -36.81 -5.17 24.19
N GLY A 446 -36.51 -5.62 25.41
CA GLY A 446 -35.17 -5.78 25.91
C GLY A 446 -34.60 -4.55 26.64
N ALA A 447 -33.29 -4.48 26.73
CA ALA A 447 -32.61 -3.42 27.48
C ALA A 447 -32.50 -2.12 26.67
N ALA A 448 -32.88 -1.01 27.28
CA ALA A 448 -32.58 0.32 26.78
C ALA A 448 -31.12 0.70 27.04
N ASP A 449 -30.67 1.79 26.41
CA ASP A 449 -29.38 2.43 26.65
C ASP A 449 -29.25 2.81 28.15
N GLY A 450 -28.16 2.37 28.79
CA GLY A 450 -27.92 2.66 30.22
C GLY A 450 -28.36 1.56 31.21
N GLY A 451 -28.70 0.35 30.75
CA GLY A 451 -28.90 -0.82 31.60
C GLY A 451 -30.28 -0.92 32.27
N LYS A 452 -31.20 0.02 32.03
CA LYS A 452 -32.61 -0.13 32.40
C LYS A 452 -33.36 -0.87 31.28
N SER A 453 -34.15 -1.85 31.67
CA SER A 453 -34.99 -2.57 30.71
C SER A 453 -36.24 -1.73 30.38
N GLU A 454 -36.55 -1.57 29.11
CA GLU A 454 -37.80 -0.96 28.67
C GLU A 454 -39.01 -1.79 29.07
N ASP A 455 -38.83 -3.08 29.34
CA ASP A 455 -39.91 -4.01 29.74
C ASP A 455 -40.39 -3.83 31.19
N ASP A 456 -39.76 -2.97 32.01
CA ASP A 456 -40.13 -2.68 33.39
C ASP A 456 -41.13 -1.51 33.45
N LEU A 457 -42.26 -1.64 32.79
CA LEU A 457 -43.27 -0.59 32.68
C LEU A 457 -44.70 -1.12 32.84
N VAL A 458 -45.60 -0.22 33.22
CA VAL A 458 -47.05 -0.39 33.18
C VAL A 458 -47.68 0.77 32.41
N VAL A 459 -48.61 0.44 31.50
CA VAL A 459 -49.31 1.47 30.69
C VAL A 459 -50.79 1.47 31.05
N VAL A 460 -51.31 2.63 31.37
CA VAL A 460 -52.74 2.84 31.74
C VAL A 460 -53.40 3.85 30.79
N PRO A 461 -54.71 3.84 30.59
CA PRO A 461 -55.40 4.85 29.82
C PRO A 461 -55.09 6.28 30.38
N TYR A 462 -54.91 7.25 29.49
CA TYR A 462 -54.40 8.55 29.82
C TYR A 462 -55.21 9.25 30.91
N ARG A 463 -56.52 9.36 30.70
CA ARG A 463 -57.44 10.03 31.62
C ARG A 463 -57.54 9.32 32.97
N SER A 464 -57.59 7.99 32.96
CA SER A 464 -57.58 7.17 34.19
C SER A 464 -56.27 7.35 34.97
N GLY A 465 -55.11 7.40 34.28
CA GLY A 465 -53.79 7.58 34.89
C GLY A 465 -53.65 8.93 35.55
N ILE A 466 -54.00 10.03 34.84
CA ILE A 466 -53.98 11.38 35.37
C ILE A 466 -54.87 11.52 36.62
N LEU A 467 -56.10 11.00 36.58
CA LEU A 467 -57.03 11.15 37.67
C LEU A 467 -56.66 10.29 38.91
N ARG A 468 -56.11 9.08 38.72
CA ARG A 468 -56.00 8.10 39.80
C ARG A 468 -54.58 7.82 40.27
N ILE A 469 -53.59 8.09 39.42
CA ILE A 469 -52.17 7.78 39.73
C ILE A 469 -51.35 9.04 39.90
N PHE A 470 -51.56 10.07 39.08
CA PHE A 470 -50.79 11.31 39.06
C PHE A 470 -51.58 12.48 39.67
N PRO A 471 -51.77 12.54 40.99
CA PRO A 471 -52.71 13.44 41.63
C PRO A 471 -52.27 14.91 41.67
N ASN A 472 -51.10 15.26 41.15
CA ASN A 472 -50.59 16.64 41.13
C ASN A 472 -51.25 17.50 40.05
N GLY A 473 -52.09 16.92 39.20
CA GLY A 473 -52.79 17.61 38.13
C GLY A 473 -54.19 18.08 38.58
N ARG A 474 -54.34 19.36 38.86
CA ARG A 474 -55.65 19.98 38.88
C ARG A 474 -56.25 20.11 37.48
N SER A 475 -55.49 19.77 36.42
CA SER A 475 -55.88 19.74 35.01
C SER A 475 -55.38 18.48 34.34
N PHE A 476 -56.03 18.04 33.26
CA PHE A 476 -55.62 16.89 32.45
C PHE A 476 -54.44 17.20 31.51
N ASP A 477 -53.51 18.04 31.97
CA ASP A 477 -52.39 18.49 31.14
C ASP A 477 -51.29 17.43 31.11
N PRO A 478 -50.70 17.13 29.92
CA PRO A 478 -49.68 16.12 29.79
C PRO A 478 -48.30 16.63 30.32
N HIS A 479 -47.51 15.69 30.82
CA HIS A 479 -46.13 15.96 31.15
C HIS A 479 -45.33 16.30 29.89
N TYR A 480 -45.57 15.54 28.81
CA TYR A 480 -45.10 15.82 27.46
C TYR A 480 -46.08 15.21 26.45
N THR A 481 -45.93 15.61 25.19
CA THR A 481 -46.77 15.08 24.11
C THR A 481 -45.89 14.44 23.03
N VAL A 482 -46.30 13.24 22.61
CA VAL A 482 -45.70 12.57 21.46
C VAL A 482 -46.52 12.89 20.23
N VAL A 483 -45.84 13.39 19.19
CA VAL A 483 -46.46 13.69 17.89
C VAL A 483 -45.80 12.86 16.82
N GLN A 484 -46.58 12.14 16.05
CA GLN A 484 -46.12 11.40 14.90
C GLN A 484 -46.42 12.19 13.62
N ALA A 485 -45.38 12.52 12.85
CA ALA A 485 -45.55 13.06 11.52
C ALA A 485 -46.04 11.99 10.56
N ARG A 486 -46.72 12.36 9.49
CA ARG A 486 -47.31 11.48 8.51
C ARG A 486 -46.26 10.67 7.73
N ASP A 487 -45.15 11.28 7.42
CA ASP A 487 -43.99 10.65 6.79
C ASP A 487 -42.67 11.31 7.21
N SER A 488 -41.55 10.69 6.92
CA SER A 488 -40.22 11.21 7.30
C SER A 488 -39.84 12.52 6.59
N ALA A 489 -40.41 12.81 5.41
CA ALA A 489 -40.14 14.01 4.67
C ALA A 489 -40.90 15.23 5.26
N SER A 490 -42.05 14.98 5.89
CA SER A 490 -42.87 16.01 6.50
C SER A 490 -42.48 16.39 7.93
N VAL A 491 -41.54 15.66 8.58
CA VAL A 491 -41.15 15.88 9.99
C VAL A 491 -40.72 17.33 10.27
N LEU A 492 -39.84 17.88 9.42
CA LEU A 492 -39.39 19.28 9.60
C LEU A 492 -40.51 20.30 9.39
N ASN A 493 -41.39 20.04 8.42
CA ASN A 493 -42.54 20.91 8.17
C ASN A 493 -43.55 20.80 9.29
N ALA A 494 -43.81 19.58 9.79
CA ALA A 494 -44.65 19.35 10.97
C ALA A 494 -44.09 20.07 12.21
N GLN A 495 -42.79 19.96 12.48
CA GLN A 495 -42.15 20.69 13.58
C GLN A 495 -42.36 22.19 13.45
N ALA A 496 -42.09 22.78 12.29
CA ALA A 496 -42.25 24.20 12.06
C ALA A 496 -43.72 24.65 12.14
N ALA A 497 -44.68 23.80 11.73
CA ALA A 497 -46.12 24.07 11.86
C ALA A 497 -46.56 24.03 13.31
N ILE A 498 -46.14 23.03 14.08
CA ILE A 498 -46.42 22.89 15.51
C ILE A 498 -45.84 24.09 16.27
N GLU A 499 -44.59 24.45 16.05
CA GLU A 499 -43.93 25.58 16.71
C GLU A 499 -44.67 26.91 16.41
N ARG A 500 -45.09 27.13 15.18
CA ARG A 500 -45.90 28.32 14.82
C ARG A 500 -47.24 28.34 15.52
N LEU A 501 -47.97 27.22 15.49
CA LEU A 501 -49.27 27.09 16.11
C LEU A 501 -49.19 27.32 17.63
N MET A 502 -48.29 26.64 18.31
CA MET A 502 -48.07 26.74 19.75
C MET A 502 -47.63 28.16 20.17
N ARG A 503 -46.72 28.78 19.41
CA ARG A 503 -46.28 30.17 19.65
C ARG A 503 -47.43 31.16 19.47
N GLN A 504 -48.31 30.94 18.50
CA GLN A 504 -49.50 31.79 18.29
C GLN A 504 -50.49 31.68 19.44
N ARG A 505 -50.67 30.48 19.99
CA ARG A 505 -51.62 30.20 21.07
C ARG A 505 -51.11 30.68 22.44
N HIS A 506 -49.81 30.39 22.73
CA HIS A 506 -49.21 30.71 24.02
C HIS A 506 -48.70 32.15 24.11
N GLY A 507 -48.41 32.81 22.96
CA GLY A 507 -47.83 34.16 22.92
C GLY A 507 -46.41 34.27 23.48
N ARG A 508 -45.82 33.17 23.88
CA ARG A 508 -44.49 33.06 24.48
C ARG A 508 -43.83 31.71 24.15
N GLU A 509 -42.50 31.62 24.32
CA GLU A 509 -41.75 30.40 24.07
C GLU A 509 -41.59 29.56 25.35
N ASP A 510 -42.67 28.97 25.82
CA ASP A 510 -42.74 28.16 27.02
C ASP A 510 -42.81 26.65 26.74
N PHE A 511 -42.54 26.24 25.52
CA PHE A 511 -42.43 24.88 25.04
C PHE A 511 -41.21 24.73 24.11
N TYR A 512 -40.83 23.48 23.81
CA TYR A 512 -39.92 23.14 22.73
C TYR A 512 -40.31 21.84 22.08
N VAL A 513 -40.09 21.72 20.77
CA VAL A 513 -40.34 20.51 20.01
C VAL A 513 -39.01 19.79 19.81
N ALA A 514 -38.85 18.65 20.47
CA ALA A 514 -37.70 17.81 20.33
C ALA A 514 -37.94 16.81 19.19
N ASN A 515 -37.13 16.87 18.16
CA ASN A 515 -37.14 15.91 17.05
C ASN A 515 -36.08 14.84 17.28
N ALA A 516 -36.50 13.63 17.62
CA ALA A 516 -35.59 12.50 17.87
C ALA A 516 -34.72 12.18 16.65
N ALA A 517 -35.29 12.22 15.45
CA ALA A 517 -34.56 11.95 14.22
C ALA A 517 -33.52 13.04 13.93
N ALA A 518 -33.84 14.32 14.19
CA ALA A 518 -32.88 15.42 14.00
C ALA A 518 -31.68 15.31 14.97
N ARG A 519 -31.92 14.93 16.23
CA ARG A 519 -30.86 14.69 17.21
C ARG A 519 -29.93 13.54 16.80
N LEU A 520 -30.50 12.41 16.37
CA LEU A 520 -29.74 11.25 15.91
C LEU A 520 -28.99 11.54 14.61
N ASN A 521 -29.57 12.31 13.68
CA ASN A 521 -28.89 12.75 12.47
C ASN A 521 -27.70 13.68 12.80
N ALA A 522 -27.85 14.61 13.77
CA ALA A 522 -26.74 15.44 14.23
C ALA A 522 -25.62 14.60 14.88
N GLU A 523 -25.99 13.58 15.65
CA GLU A 523 -25.03 12.63 16.22
C GLU A 523 -24.32 11.81 15.13
N ALA A 524 -25.06 11.33 14.12
CA ALA A 524 -24.49 10.65 12.97
C ALA A 524 -23.51 11.52 12.20
N GLN A 525 -23.88 12.79 11.95
CA GLN A 525 -22.98 13.76 11.29
C GLN A 525 -21.71 14.03 12.10
N ALA A 526 -21.83 14.13 13.42
CA ALA A 526 -20.66 14.29 14.30
C ALA A 526 -19.73 13.07 14.22
N LYS A 527 -20.29 11.85 14.25
CA LYS A 527 -19.53 10.60 14.08
C LYS A 527 -18.88 10.49 12.69
N ASP A 528 -19.58 10.88 11.62
CA ASP A 528 -19.03 10.92 10.26
C ASP A 528 -17.87 11.92 10.14
N SER A 529 -18.01 13.10 10.76
CA SER A 529 -16.94 14.10 10.81
C SER A 529 -15.71 13.57 11.56
N MET A 530 -15.89 12.91 12.70
CA MET A 530 -14.80 12.25 13.44
C MET A 530 -14.13 11.16 12.61
N THR A 531 -14.91 10.31 11.93
CA THR A 531 -14.39 9.25 11.06
C THR A 531 -13.57 9.86 9.92
N THR A 532 -14.02 10.96 9.34
CA THR A 532 -13.28 11.68 8.29
C THR A 532 -11.96 12.25 8.82
N MET A 533 -11.96 12.91 9.97
CA MET A 533 -10.73 13.43 10.58
C MET A 533 -9.72 12.32 10.88
N LEU A 534 -10.18 11.23 11.45
CA LEU A 534 -9.35 10.08 11.75
C LEU A 534 -8.83 9.42 10.46
N SER A 535 -9.63 9.36 9.39
CA SER A 535 -9.19 8.85 8.08
C SER A 535 -8.08 9.71 7.46
N MET A 536 -8.11 11.04 7.66
CA MET A 536 -7.01 11.92 7.27
C MET A 536 -5.72 11.61 8.03
N ILE A 537 -5.81 11.36 9.35
CA ILE A 537 -4.66 10.98 10.17
C ILE A 537 -4.07 9.65 9.68
N ALA A 538 -4.92 8.67 9.38
CA ALA A 538 -4.48 7.40 8.82
C ALA A 538 -3.81 7.55 7.44
N ALA A 539 -4.33 8.44 6.57
CA ALA A 539 -3.72 8.77 5.29
C ALA A 539 -2.33 9.40 5.46
N VAL A 540 -2.18 10.33 6.42
CA VAL A 540 -0.86 10.91 6.77
C VAL A 540 0.09 9.83 7.28
N SER A 541 -0.36 8.91 8.13
CA SER A 541 0.44 7.80 8.63
C SER A 541 0.94 6.89 7.50
N LEU A 542 0.08 6.59 6.51
CA LEU A 542 0.45 5.82 5.33
C LEU A 542 1.46 6.57 4.45
N LEU A 543 1.34 7.90 4.33
CA LEU A 543 2.29 8.75 3.61
C LEU A 543 3.67 8.73 4.29
N VAL A 544 3.71 8.83 5.61
CA VAL A 544 4.95 8.71 6.39
C VAL A 544 5.59 7.34 6.20
N GLY A 545 4.78 6.27 6.21
CA GLY A 545 5.22 4.91 5.85
C GLY A 545 5.84 4.84 4.45
N GLY A 546 5.23 5.51 3.47
CA GLY A 546 5.73 5.62 2.10
C GLY A 546 7.08 6.35 2.00
N ILE A 547 7.25 7.45 2.74
CA ILE A 547 8.55 8.15 2.84
C ILE A 547 9.60 7.22 3.45
N GLY A 548 9.22 6.41 4.44
CA GLY A 548 10.08 5.36 5.00
C GLY A 548 10.56 4.36 3.94
N VAL A 549 9.65 3.87 3.08
CA VAL A 549 9.99 3.00 1.94
C VAL A 549 10.98 3.70 1.00
N MET A 550 10.70 4.95 0.62
CA MET A 550 11.58 5.72 -0.26
C MET A 550 13.00 5.85 0.31
N ASN A 551 13.13 6.20 1.59
CA ASN A 551 14.42 6.35 2.24
C ASN A 551 15.22 5.04 2.29
N VAL A 552 14.54 3.94 2.61
CA VAL A 552 15.17 2.62 2.64
C VAL A 552 15.60 2.17 1.25
N MET A 553 14.78 2.41 0.23
CA MET A 553 15.13 2.11 -1.15
C MET A 553 16.29 2.96 -1.67
N LEU A 554 16.35 4.27 -1.32
CA LEU A 554 17.48 5.13 -1.66
C LEU A 554 18.80 4.63 -1.04
N MET A 555 18.72 4.15 0.21
CA MET A 555 19.89 3.57 0.87
C MET A 555 20.29 2.24 0.23
N ALA A 556 19.32 1.39 -0.12
CA ALA A 556 19.58 0.14 -0.83
C ALA A 556 20.24 0.37 -2.19
N VAL A 557 19.82 1.40 -2.94
CA VAL A 557 20.47 1.81 -4.20
C VAL A 557 21.94 2.20 -3.95
N LYS A 558 22.21 3.00 -2.90
CA LYS A 558 23.58 3.39 -2.54
C LYS A 558 24.48 2.18 -2.20
N GLU A 559 23.99 1.28 -1.35
CA GLU A 559 24.73 0.07 -0.96
C GLU A 559 24.99 -0.88 -2.14
N ARG A 560 24.09 -0.91 -3.10
CA ARG A 560 24.15 -1.79 -4.27
C ARG A 560 24.64 -1.10 -5.53
N THR A 561 25.24 0.10 -5.41
CA THR A 561 25.73 0.90 -6.56
C THR A 561 26.65 0.07 -7.45
N ARG A 562 27.63 -0.64 -6.87
CA ARG A 562 28.55 -1.50 -7.61
C ARG A 562 27.86 -2.67 -8.33
N GLU A 563 26.89 -3.31 -7.69
CA GLU A 563 26.07 -4.38 -8.28
C GLU A 563 25.27 -3.86 -9.49
N ILE A 564 24.68 -2.66 -9.37
CA ILE A 564 23.96 -1.98 -10.47
C ILE A 564 24.95 -1.71 -11.63
N GLY A 565 26.14 -1.20 -11.32
CA GLY A 565 27.19 -0.98 -12.31
C GLY A 565 27.58 -2.25 -13.08
N ILE A 566 27.74 -3.36 -12.38
CA ILE A 566 28.03 -4.67 -13.00
C ILE A 566 26.93 -5.09 -13.96
N ARG A 567 25.66 -4.98 -13.52
CA ARG A 567 24.51 -5.30 -14.37
C ARG A 567 24.45 -4.43 -15.62
N MET A 568 24.66 -3.13 -15.49
CA MET A 568 24.68 -2.20 -16.63
C MET A 568 25.85 -2.47 -17.57
N ALA A 569 27.03 -2.81 -17.04
CA ALA A 569 28.19 -3.16 -17.84
C ALA A 569 27.96 -4.46 -18.64
N THR A 570 27.22 -5.41 -18.08
CA THR A 570 26.89 -6.67 -18.77
C THR A 570 25.64 -6.57 -19.64
N GLY A 571 25.10 -5.35 -19.86
CA GLY A 571 24.09 -5.06 -20.86
C GLY A 571 22.66 -4.95 -20.35
N ALA A 572 22.46 -4.72 -19.03
CA ALA A 572 21.16 -4.31 -18.51
C ALA A 572 20.79 -2.93 -19.04
N ARG A 573 19.55 -2.78 -19.50
CA ARG A 573 18.97 -1.49 -19.89
C ARG A 573 18.54 -0.71 -18.65
N GLN A 574 18.39 0.62 -18.78
CA GLN A 574 17.89 1.45 -17.69
C GLN A 574 16.52 0.99 -17.20
N ARG A 575 15.64 0.58 -18.10
CA ARG A 575 14.30 0.07 -17.76
C ARG A 575 14.33 -1.26 -17.00
N ASP A 576 15.33 -2.11 -17.22
CA ASP A 576 15.47 -3.39 -16.52
C ASP A 576 15.82 -3.15 -15.05
N ILE A 577 16.76 -2.24 -14.77
CA ILE A 577 17.10 -1.80 -13.43
C ILE A 577 15.91 -1.12 -12.74
N GLN A 578 15.22 -0.23 -13.45
CA GLN A 578 14.04 0.46 -12.90
C GLN A 578 12.93 -0.53 -12.55
N ARG A 579 12.62 -1.49 -13.43
CA ARG A 579 11.61 -2.54 -13.18
C ARG A 579 11.98 -3.39 -11.96
N GLN A 580 13.23 -3.78 -11.83
CA GLN A 580 13.71 -4.57 -10.70
C GLN A 580 13.46 -3.85 -9.37
N PHE A 581 13.92 -2.60 -9.23
CA PHE A 581 13.74 -1.83 -8.00
C PHE A 581 12.27 -1.49 -7.72
N MET A 582 11.46 -1.24 -8.76
CA MET A 582 10.02 -1.05 -8.62
C MET A 582 9.33 -2.32 -8.08
N THR A 583 9.69 -3.48 -8.61
CA THR A 583 9.13 -4.76 -8.13
C THR A 583 9.52 -5.02 -6.67
N GLU A 584 10.76 -4.69 -6.28
CA GLU A 584 11.21 -4.78 -4.88
C GLU A 584 10.35 -3.89 -3.97
N ALA A 585 10.09 -2.63 -4.36
CA ALA A 585 9.28 -1.69 -3.59
C ALA A 585 7.82 -2.18 -3.46
N VAL A 586 7.22 -2.60 -4.57
CA VAL A 586 5.84 -3.13 -4.58
C VAL A 586 5.73 -4.39 -3.73
N LEU A 587 6.68 -5.30 -3.80
CA LEU A 587 6.66 -6.52 -3.00
C LEU A 587 6.70 -6.21 -1.49
N VAL A 588 7.59 -5.29 -1.07
CA VAL A 588 7.69 -4.87 0.33
C VAL A 588 6.34 -4.30 0.80
N THR A 589 5.73 -3.43 -0.02
CA THR A 589 4.44 -2.81 0.35
C THR A 589 3.27 -3.79 0.28
N MET A 590 3.28 -4.76 -0.62
CA MET A 590 2.29 -5.85 -0.64
C MET A 590 2.36 -6.73 0.60
N VAL A 591 3.57 -7.13 1.02
CA VAL A 591 3.77 -7.91 2.25
C VAL A 591 3.36 -7.09 3.47
N GLY A 592 3.80 -5.82 3.55
CA GLY A 592 3.40 -4.90 4.62
C GLY A 592 1.89 -4.67 4.66
N GLY A 593 1.27 -4.49 3.50
CA GLY A 593 -0.18 -4.34 3.35
C GLY A 593 -0.95 -5.59 3.81
N ALA A 594 -0.51 -6.78 3.40
CA ALA A 594 -1.13 -8.04 3.82
C ALA A 594 -1.03 -8.26 5.35
N VAL A 595 0.16 -8.04 5.91
CA VAL A 595 0.36 -8.10 7.38
C VAL A 595 -0.46 -7.03 8.08
N GLY A 596 -0.57 -5.81 7.50
CA GLY A 596 -1.39 -4.72 8.02
C GLY A 596 -2.88 -5.05 8.02
N VAL A 597 -3.38 -5.73 6.98
CA VAL A 597 -4.77 -6.25 6.95
C VAL A 597 -5.01 -7.24 8.08
N ILE A 598 -4.11 -8.22 8.26
CA ILE A 598 -4.23 -9.22 9.33
C ILE A 598 -4.19 -8.54 10.71
N ALA A 599 -3.27 -7.59 10.92
CA ALA A 599 -3.16 -6.84 12.16
C ALA A 599 -4.41 -5.99 12.42
N GLY A 600 -4.95 -5.31 11.40
CA GLY A 600 -6.19 -4.52 11.50
C GLY A 600 -7.40 -5.37 11.86
N LEU A 601 -7.53 -6.55 11.26
CA LEU A 601 -8.57 -7.52 11.61
C LEU A 601 -8.42 -8.02 13.05
N GLY A 602 -7.18 -8.32 13.49
CA GLY A 602 -6.90 -8.76 14.86
C GLY A 602 -7.24 -7.70 15.90
N ILE A 603 -6.86 -6.43 15.64
CA ILE A 603 -7.19 -5.30 16.52
C ILE A 603 -8.70 -5.08 16.56
N GLY A 604 -9.38 -5.08 15.41
CA GLY A 604 -10.83 -4.90 15.34
C GLY A 604 -11.59 -6.03 16.03
N ALA A 605 -11.15 -7.28 15.90
CA ALA A 605 -11.71 -8.41 16.65
C ALA A 605 -11.53 -8.25 18.16
N GLY A 606 -10.38 -7.72 18.59
CA GLY A 606 -10.14 -7.36 19.99
C GLY A 606 -11.12 -6.28 20.49
N LEU A 607 -11.40 -5.24 19.68
CA LEU A 607 -12.37 -4.19 20.02
C LEU A 607 -13.80 -4.73 20.16
N ILE A 608 -14.20 -5.70 19.34
CA ILE A 608 -15.49 -6.39 19.49
C ILE A 608 -15.57 -7.10 20.84
N PHE A 609 -14.48 -7.78 21.26
CA PHE A 609 -14.44 -8.45 22.56
C PHE A 609 -14.60 -7.46 23.74
N PHE A 610 -14.16 -6.21 23.58
CA PHE A 610 -14.37 -5.13 24.56
C PHE A 610 -15.72 -4.40 24.39
N GLY A 611 -16.65 -4.92 23.58
CA GLY A 611 -18.01 -4.38 23.44
C GLY A 611 -18.16 -3.20 22.47
N SER A 612 -17.15 -2.93 21.61
CA SER A 612 -17.25 -1.88 20.60
C SER A 612 -17.98 -2.40 19.35
N SER A 613 -18.83 -1.58 18.74
CA SER A 613 -19.50 -1.88 17.48
C SER A 613 -18.51 -1.74 16.33
N VAL A 614 -18.05 -2.86 15.78
CA VAL A 614 -17.09 -2.90 14.66
C VAL A 614 -17.67 -3.74 13.54
N VAL A 615 -17.75 -3.16 12.34
CA VAL A 615 -18.25 -3.85 11.13
C VAL A 615 -17.14 -3.91 10.08
N PHE A 616 -16.71 -5.12 9.75
CA PHE A 616 -15.70 -5.33 8.71
C PHE A 616 -16.34 -5.36 7.32
N SER A 617 -15.74 -4.61 6.40
CA SER A 617 -16.12 -4.59 4.99
C SER A 617 -14.95 -5.04 4.10
N ILE A 618 -15.23 -5.96 3.17
CA ILE A 618 -14.25 -6.42 2.18
C ILE A 618 -13.77 -5.25 1.32
N SER A 619 -14.66 -4.30 0.98
CA SER A 619 -14.30 -3.11 0.21
C SER A 619 -13.28 -2.23 0.93
N SER A 620 -13.42 -2.06 2.26
CA SER A 620 -12.46 -1.31 3.09
C SER A 620 -11.09 -1.99 3.14
N MET A 621 -11.05 -3.32 3.22
CA MET A 621 -9.80 -4.10 3.20
C MET A 621 -9.09 -3.97 1.85
N LEU A 622 -9.83 -4.10 0.74
CA LEU A 622 -9.28 -3.96 -0.61
C LEU A 622 -8.79 -2.52 -0.86
N LEU A 623 -9.53 -1.51 -0.38
CA LEU A 623 -9.13 -0.12 -0.47
C LEU A 623 -7.82 0.13 0.29
N ALA A 624 -7.72 -0.30 1.54
CA ALA A 624 -6.53 -0.13 2.38
C ALA A 624 -5.30 -0.84 1.77
N PHE A 625 -5.48 -2.07 1.29
CA PHE A 625 -4.44 -2.81 0.59
C PHE A 625 -4.03 -2.13 -0.72
N GLY A 626 -4.99 -1.67 -1.52
CA GLY A 626 -4.74 -0.91 -2.76
C GLY A 626 -3.97 0.39 -2.50
N CYS A 627 -4.30 1.13 -1.43
CA CYS A 627 -3.55 2.30 -0.99
C CYS A 627 -2.09 1.96 -0.62
N ALA A 628 -1.84 0.83 0.06
CA ALA A 628 -0.48 0.38 0.37
C ALA A 628 0.34 0.09 -0.89
N VAL A 629 -0.23 -0.61 -1.86
CA VAL A 629 0.42 -0.90 -3.15
C VAL A 629 0.70 0.39 -3.94
N THR A 630 -0.27 1.30 -3.99
CA THR A 630 -0.12 2.61 -4.64
C THR A 630 0.99 3.43 -3.98
N THR A 631 1.07 3.42 -2.65
CA THR A 631 2.15 4.04 -1.89
C THR A 631 3.51 3.46 -2.29
N GLY A 632 3.62 2.13 -2.42
CA GLY A 632 4.82 1.45 -2.90
C GLY A 632 5.23 1.88 -4.31
N LEU A 633 4.28 1.99 -5.23
CA LEU A 633 4.52 2.45 -6.59
C LEU A 633 5.01 3.91 -6.62
N VAL A 634 4.35 4.81 -5.91
CA VAL A 634 4.66 6.25 -5.91
C VAL A 634 6.03 6.51 -5.26
N PHE A 635 6.24 6.00 -4.06
CA PHE A 635 7.48 6.25 -3.32
C PHE A 635 8.66 5.38 -3.76
N GLY A 636 8.42 4.22 -4.39
CA GLY A 636 9.44 3.38 -5.01
C GLY A 636 9.95 3.92 -6.34
N PHE A 637 9.16 4.74 -7.06
CA PHE A 637 9.51 5.23 -8.39
C PHE A 637 10.78 6.09 -8.41
N MET A 638 10.92 7.03 -7.48
CA MET A 638 12.07 7.94 -7.46
C MET A 638 13.41 7.22 -7.19
N PRO A 639 13.53 6.32 -6.19
CA PRO A 639 14.72 5.49 -6.01
C PRO A 639 15.02 4.60 -7.22
N ALA A 640 14.02 3.93 -7.77
CA ALA A 640 14.17 3.07 -8.93
C ALA A 640 14.71 3.84 -10.16
N ARG A 641 14.17 5.05 -10.39
CA ARG A 641 14.65 5.93 -11.46
C ARG A 641 16.08 6.42 -11.22
N ARG A 642 16.47 6.69 -9.96
CA ARG A 642 17.86 7.05 -9.63
C ARG A 642 18.80 5.89 -9.87
N ALA A 643 18.44 4.68 -9.47
CA ALA A 643 19.22 3.48 -9.75
C ALA A 643 19.44 3.26 -11.25
N ALA A 644 18.40 3.43 -12.05
CA ALA A 644 18.44 3.26 -13.51
C ALA A 644 19.31 4.32 -14.24
N ARG A 645 19.52 5.47 -13.63
CA ARG A 645 20.30 6.58 -14.20
C ARG A 645 21.72 6.69 -13.66
N LEU A 646 22.18 5.70 -12.90
CA LEU A 646 23.57 5.65 -12.48
C LEU A 646 24.48 5.52 -13.71
N ASP A 647 25.59 6.24 -13.68
CA ASP A 647 26.65 6.06 -14.66
C ASP A 647 27.38 4.73 -14.35
N PRO A 648 27.43 3.78 -15.30
CA PRO A 648 28.04 2.48 -15.07
C PRO A 648 29.53 2.59 -14.70
N VAL A 649 30.27 3.58 -15.24
CA VAL A 649 31.68 3.80 -14.93
C VAL A 649 31.87 4.22 -13.48
N VAL A 650 31.08 5.22 -13.04
CA VAL A 650 31.13 5.71 -11.65
C VAL A 650 30.67 4.61 -10.69
N ALA A 651 29.65 3.86 -11.07
CA ALA A 651 29.11 2.76 -10.25
C ALA A 651 30.13 1.61 -10.06
N LEU A 652 30.95 1.31 -11.08
CA LEU A 652 32.00 0.29 -11.01
C LEU A 652 33.24 0.76 -10.22
N ALA A 653 33.58 2.06 -10.29
CA ALA A 653 34.71 2.63 -9.57
C ALA A 653 34.53 2.61 -8.03
N GLY A 654 33.28 2.54 -7.55
CA GLY A 654 32.99 2.30 -6.13
C GLY A 654 33.26 3.49 -5.19
N GLU A 655 33.24 4.75 -5.70
CA GLU A 655 33.31 5.96 -4.88
C GLU A 655 31.92 6.42 -4.39
#